data_0ecd5f861689cf66fc329450c3efd927
#
_entry.id   0ecd5f861689cf66fc329450c3efd927
#
_cell.length_a   1.000
_cell.length_b   1.000
_cell.length_c   1.000
_cell.angle_alpha   90.00
_cell.angle_beta   90.00
_cell.angle_gamma   90.00
#
_symmetry.space_group_name_H-M   'P 1'
#
loop_
_entity.id
_entity.type
_entity.pdbx_description
1 polymer ?
#
loop_
_entity_poly.entity_id
_entity_poly.type
_entity_poly.pdbx_seq_one_letter_code
_entity_poly.pdbx_strand_id
1 'polypeptide(L)'
;MEMNNEWVKDPKVFNINREKAHASIHRYASLEEMHTNKSSYIYSLNGKWKFHYANGFNQLIKDFSNKDYNSDNWAEINVPGHIQLQGYGTPMYVNQIYPWSATEQIIPGEIPEHNPIGSYITYFDKSVIKDNTDVYITFKGVESAMALWVNGIFVGYSEDTFTPSRFNITSLIEEGNNKIAVNVYRFSSGSWLEDQDFWRFSGIFRDVELEMVPHTHLEDVKILTHLNDTYDHAVVEVNPTVIHPTKVIYTLKYNDEIIASQIKEDSTSLQFELEHPHLWSAEKPHLYTLIIEVMDEEGLVECISQQVGVREFKIINGIMCINGQRIIFHGVNRHEFSAYTGRYVSYEETKQDILNMKAHNINALRTSHYPNQSFVYDLCDEYGLYVIDEVNLETHGTWSEYFDKEHIIPDNKPEWLDIILDRANSMYERDKNHPSIIIWSLGNESHGGKNLYEMSQFLRNKDQSRVIHYEGIFHDRSYNETSDIESQMYTYVKDIEKYLTTHQDKPFILCEYAHSMGNSNGALFKYIDLEKKYPLYQGGFIWDYIDQALYHDGKLCYGGDFKERPSDYDFCGDGLVFANRKNTPKMQEVKYCYQYVDFTINEQEIKLDNRYLFTDLNEYTLQIDLLCDGYVIKSQNVIVACAPQNTTTIKNPFVVEEDKEYVLNIYLKKDNQVYAYEQYIYNYEPQTVKNSSLPVKVIEDYLNVGVVGKDFNVIFSKQKGLVSYRYHQEEYIRVPVKPNFFRASTNNDVENKYGYRYGEWLTASLYAKCQFVRAVKEETSCKIEYTYDLPHLGDELLYLTYTVYGDGKVEVDMSYQPLASNIEMPAFGLLFQLYKDMERVSYYGFGPEENYIDRNKGAMLGRYDYNVTDNCTPYLYPQECGNRTHVKEVLIHGENKVLLLEGDDFEMSALHYTPYELENARHHDELPEAYQTVLCINEKQMGVAGDDTWGAKTHEEFLLDKNKHYLHFAFKGE
;
A
#
# COMPACT_ATOMS: atom_id res chain seq x y z
N MET A 1 -15.50 -26.67 -34.99
CA MET A 1 -14.18 -26.01 -35.04
C MET A 1 -13.31 -26.76 -34.06
N GLU A 2 -12.03 -26.87 -34.29
CA GLU A 2 -11.07 -27.49 -33.36
C GLU A 2 -10.11 -26.40 -32.87
N MET A 3 -9.56 -26.57 -31.66
CA MET A 3 -8.53 -25.70 -31.12
C MET A 3 -7.28 -25.76 -32.02
N ASN A 4 -6.76 -24.59 -32.35
CA ASN A 4 -5.50 -24.45 -33.09
C ASN A 4 -4.45 -23.78 -32.18
N ASN A 5 -3.37 -24.48 -31.85
CA ASN A 5 -2.32 -23.98 -30.98
C ASN A 5 -1.59 -22.73 -31.53
N GLU A 6 -1.69 -22.45 -32.84
CA GLU A 6 -1.16 -21.21 -33.42
C GLU A 6 -1.88 -19.95 -32.93
N TRP A 7 -3.13 -20.08 -32.41
CA TRP A 7 -3.84 -18.94 -31.87
C TRP A 7 -3.14 -18.35 -30.62
N VAL A 8 -2.52 -19.21 -29.82
CA VAL A 8 -1.87 -18.79 -28.57
C VAL A 8 -0.75 -17.76 -28.77
N LYS A 9 -0.19 -17.67 -29.98
CA LYS A 9 0.88 -16.71 -30.31
C LYS A 9 0.46 -15.57 -31.25
N ASP A 10 -0.78 -15.60 -31.75
CA ASP A 10 -1.26 -14.60 -32.72
C ASP A 10 -2.08 -13.49 -32.01
N PRO A 11 -1.57 -12.26 -31.86
CA PRO A 11 -2.28 -11.17 -31.17
C PRO A 11 -3.58 -10.76 -31.84
N LYS A 12 -3.88 -11.26 -33.03
CA LYS A 12 -5.16 -11.05 -33.72
C LYS A 12 -6.24 -12.07 -33.33
N VAL A 13 -5.88 -13.10 -32.55
CA VAL A 13 -6.78 -14.19 -32.15
C VAL A 13 -6.81 -14.28 -30.63
N PHE A 14 -7.43 -13.35 -29.98
CA PHE A 14 -7.54 -13.24 -28.52
C PHE A 14 -8.87 -13.73 -27.95
N ASN A 15 -9.88 -13.97 -28.80
CA ASN A 15 -11.14 -14.61 -28.42
C ASN A 15 -11.75 -15.39 -29.58
N ILE A 16 -12.35 -16.54 -29.28
CA ILE A 16 -13.14 -17.35 -30.19
C ILE A 16 -14.40 -17.78 -29.46
N ASN A 17 -15.56 -17.45 -29.98
CA ASN A 17 -16.88 -17.77 -29.39
C ASN A 17 -17.08 -17.25 -27.95
N ARG A 18 -16.25 -16.36 -27.46
CA ARG A 18 -16.49 -15.68 -26.19
C ARG A 18 -17.66 -14.70 -26.38
N GLU A 19 -18.59 -14.69 -25.43
CA GLU A 19 -19.71 -13.75 -25.43
C GLU A 19 -19.24 -12.31 -25.29
N LYS A 20 -20.05 -11.36 -25.75
CA LYS A 20 -19.77 -9.93 -25.57
C LYS A 20 -19.84 -9.55 -24.09
N ALA A 21 -18.94 -8.69 -23.68
CA ALA A 21 -18.97 -8.13 -22.32
C ALA A 21 -20.23 -7.26 -22.14
N HIS A 22 -20.79 -7.31 -20.94
CA HIS A 22 -21.97 -6.56 -20.50
C HIS A 22 -21.80 -6.16 -19.03
N ALA A 23 -22.69 -5.32 -18.49
CA ALA A 23 -22.68 -4.91 -17.10
C ALA A 23 -22.70 -6.13 -16.15
N SER A 24 -22.04 -6.00 -15.02
CA SER A 24 -22.17 -7.00 -13.94
C SER A 24 -23.61 -7.05 -13.46
N ILE A 25 -24.30 -8.14 -13.74
CA ILE A 25 -25.72 -8.33 -13.41
C ILE A 25 -25.85 -9.53 -12.46
N HIS A 26 -26.38 -9.27 -11.26
CA HIS A 26 -26.77 -10.32 -10.32
C HIS A 26 -28.25 -10.66 -10.49
N ARG A 27 -28.57 -11.81 -11.10
CA ARG A 27 -29.92 -12.28 -11.43
C ARG A 27 -30.49 -13.10 -10.29
N TYR A 28 -31.74 -12.87 -9.93
CA TYR A 28 -32.49 -13.64 -8.93
C TYR A 28 -33.84 -14.05 -9.48
N ALA A 29 -34.31 -15.24 -9.16
CA ALA A 29 -35.61 -15.71 -9.61
C ALA A 29 -36.81 -15.09 -8.85
N SER A 30 -36.53 -14.41 -7.72
CA SER A 30 -37.55 -13.77 -6.91
C SER A 30 -36.98 -12.66 -6.06
N LEU A 31 -37.85 -11.79 -5.55
CA LEU A 31 -37.46 -10.75 -4.59
C LEU A 31 -36.92 -11.34 -3.29
N GLU A 32 -37.37 -12.53 -2.88
CA GLU A 32 -36.85 -13.23 -1.68
C GLU A 32 -35.40 -13.66 -1.89
N GLU A 33 -35.08 -14.26 -3.05
CA GLU A 33 -33.69 -14.59 -3.42
C GLU A 33 -32.80 -13.32 -3.42
N MET A 34 -33.31 -12.24 -4.01
CA MET A 34 -32.60 -10.96 -4.06
C MET A 34 -32.33 -10.41 -2.66
N HIS A 35 -33.33 -10.42 -1.75
CA HIS A 35 -33.12 -9.96 -0.37
C HIS A 35 -32.18 -10.84 0.45
N THR A 36 -32.10 -12.13 0.14
CA THR A 36 -31.17 -13.07 0.81
C THR A 36 -29.81 -13.17 0.11
N ASN A 37 -29.64 -12.48 -1.00
CA ASN A 37 -28.44 -12.54 -1.88
C ASN A 37 -28.07 -13.99 -2.27
N LYS A 38 -29.07 -14.83 -2.59
CA LYS A 38 -28.88 -16.22 -2.98
C LYS A 38 -29.61 -16.52 -4.29
N SER A 39 -28.87 -16.47 -5.37
CA SER A 39 -29.43 -16.72 -6.70
C SER A 39 -29.52 -18.20 -7.01
N SER A 40 -30.69 -18.67 -7.40
CA SER A 40 -30.89 -20.00 -7.99
C SER A 40 -30.54 -20.08 -9.48
N TYR A 41 -30.16 -18.96 -10.11
CA TYR A 41 -29.64 -18.90 -11.46
C TYR A 41 -28.12 -19.07 -11.56
N ILE A 42 -27.43 -19.13 -10.44
CA ILE A 42 -25.96 -19.29 -10.39
C ILE A 42 -25.64 -20.63 -9.72
N TYR A 43 -24.81 -21.42 -10.38
CA TYR A 43 -24.24 -22.64 -9.81
C TYR A 43 -22.71 -22.55 -9.86
N SER A 44 -22.09 -22.59 -8.67
CA SER A 44 -20.63 -22.54 -8.57
C SER A 44 -19.99 -23.87 -8.97
N LEU A 45 -18.97 -23.80 -9.81
CA LEU A 45 -18.09 -24.90 -10.17
C LEU A 45 -16.79 -24.90 -9.38
N ASN A 46 -16.65 -24.02 -8.41
CA ASN A 46 -15.49 -23.97 -7.52
C ASN A 46 -15.30 -25.30 -6.77
N GLY A 47 -14.07 -25.64 -6.48
CA GLY A 47 -13.75 -26.85 -5.73
C GLY A 47 -12.56 -27.60 -6.32
N LYS A 48 -12.57 -28.92 -6.17
CA LYS A 48 -11.50 -29.76 -6.69
C LYS A 48 -11.78 -30.23 -8.11
N TRP A 49 -10.85 -29.92 -9.01
CA TRP A 49 -10.86 -30.36 -10.39
C TRP A 49 -9.76 -31.39 -10.63
N LYS A 50 -9.95 -32.34 -11.55
CA LYS A 50 -8.87 -33.21 -12.04
C LYS A 50 -7.87 -32.39 -12.84
N PHE A 51 -6.58 -32.65 -12.64
CA PHE A 51 -5.51 -31.82 -13.14
C PHE A 51 -4.34 -32.62 -13.72
N HIS A 52 -3.84 -32.18 -14.86
CA HIS A 52 -2.61 -32.67 -15.47
C HIS A 52 -1.73 -31.49 -15.88
N TYR A 53 -0.45 -31.52 -15.47
CA TYR A 53 0.53 -30.47 -15.78
C TYR A 53 1.45 -30.94 -16.91
N ALA A 54 1.52 -30.21 -17.99
CA ALA A 54 2.44 -30.40 -19.10
C ALA A 54 3.48 -29.26 -19.15
N ASN A 55 4.76 -29.57 -19.36
CA ASN A 55 5.82 -28.56 -19.49
C ASN A 55 5.85 -27.83 -20.84
N GLY A 56 4.96 -28.23 -21.77
CA GLY A 56 4.85 -27.60 -23.07
C GLY A 56 3.91 -28.41 -24.00
N PHE A 57 3.67 -27.86 -25.19
CA PHE A 57 2.73 -28.43 -26.18
C PHE A 57 2.96 -29.89 -26.55
N ASN A 58 4.23 -30.34 -26.53
CA ASN A 58 4.59 -31.73 -26.88
C ASN A 58 4.18 -32.76 -25.82
N GLN A 59 3.83 -32.34 -24.63
CA GLN A 59 3.37 -33.18 -23.52
C GLN A 59 1.85 -33.10 -23.30
N LEU A 60 1.11 -32.31 -24.11
CA LEU A 60 -0.34 -32.24 -24.02
C LEU A 60 -0.99 -33.59 -24.33
N ILE A 61 -1.96 -33.96 -23.52
CA ILE A 61 -2.81 -35.12 -23.78
C ILE A 61 -3.91 -34.70 -24.76
N LYS A 62 -3.80 -35.11 -26.02
CA LYS A 62 -4.66 -34.65 -27.11
C LYS A 62 -6.13 -35.00 -26.94
N ASP A 63 -6.42 -36.15 -26.33
CA ASP A 63 -7.79 -36.69 -26.24
C ASP A 63 -8.43 -36.43 -24.86
N PHE A 64 -7.83 -35.62 -24.00
CA PHE A 64 -8.31 -35.40 -22.65
C PHE A 64 -9.72 -34.80 -22.61
N SER A 65 -10.08 -34.00 -23.61
CA SER A 65 -11.38 -33.35 -23.73
C SER A 65 -12.50 -34.31 -24.11
N ASN A 66 -12.18 -35.46 -24.73
CA ASN A 66 -13.18 -36.45 -25.14
C ASN A 66 -14.07 -36.88 -23.95
N LYS A 67 -15.36 -37.03 -24.22
CA LYS A 67 -16.34 -37.40 -23.19
C LYS A 67 -15.96 -38.62 -22.39
N ASP A 68 -15.48 -39.69 -23.11
CA ASP A 68 -15.16 -41.01 -22.52
C ASP A 68 -13.72 -41.09 -22.01
N TYR A 69 -12.93 -40.00 -22.03
CA TYR A 69 -11.57 -40.03 -21.51
C TYR A 69 -11.57 -40.21 -19.99
N ASN A 70 -10.86 -41.24 -19.52
CA ASN A 70 -10.74 -41.55 -18.08
C ASN A 70 -9.60 -40.71 -17.45
N SER A 71 -9.95 -39.83 -16.54
CA SER A 71 -9.04 -38.99 -15.75
C SER A 71 -8.90 -39.41 -14.29
N ASP A 72 -9.32 -40.62 -13.89
CA ASP A 72 -9.31 -41.08 -12.49
C ASP A 72 -7.91 -40.98 -11.86
N ASN A 73 -6.87 -41.25 -12.65
CA ASN A 73 -5.47 -41.19 -12.21
C ASN A 73 -4.84 -39.78 -12.20
N TRP A 74 -5.58 -38.76 -12.61
CA TRP A 74 -5.08 -37.42 -12.58
C TRP A 74 -5.03 -36.91 -11.13
N ALA A 75 -4.09 -35.99 -10.90
CA ALA A 75 -4.07 -35.23 -9.64
C ALA A 75 -5.35 -34.39 -9.47
N GLU A 76 -5.50 -33.80 -8.31
CA GLU A 76 -6.55 -32.81 -8.04
C GLU A 76 -5.92 -31.48 -7.73
N ILE A 77 -6.56 -30.41 -8.20
CA ILE A 77 -6.19 -29.01 -7.95
C ILE A 77 -7.42 -28.25 -7.50
N ASN A 78 -7.25 -27.26 -6.63
CA ASN A 78 -8.33 -26.36 -6.24
C ASN A 78 -8.57 -25.28 -7.30
N VAL A 79 -9.82 -25.00 -7.59
CA VAL A 79 -10.31 -23.89 -8.41
C VAL A 79 -11.30 -23.12 -7.54
N PRO A 80 -11.13 -21.81 -7.35
CA PRO A 80 -10.02 -21.00 -7.87
C PRO A 80 -8.66 -21.26 -7.19
N GLY A 81 -7.58 -20.95 -7.92
CA GLY A 81 -6.22 -21.02 -7.38
C GLY A 81 -5.12 -21.02 -8.46
N HIS A 82 -3.96 -20.54 -8.07
CA HIS A 82 -2.78 -20.56 -8.95
C HIS A 82 -2.12 -21.93 -8.98
N ILE A 83 -1.70 -22.37 -10.15
CA ILE A 83 -1.02 -23.65 -10.38
C ILE A 83 0.26 -23.75 -9.53
N GLN A 84 1.05 -22.65 -9.48
CA GLN A 84 2.34 -22.62 -8.81
C GLN A 84 2.23 -22.73 -7.29
N LEU A 85 1.19 -22.16 -6.70
CA LEU A 85 0.95 -22.24 -5.26
C LEU A 85 0.40 -23.61 -4.82
N GLN A 86 0.07 -24.47 -5.78
CA GLN A 86 -0.41 -25.82 -5.55
C GLN A 86 0.61 -26.91 -5.93
N GLY A 87 1.89 -26.50 -6.11
CA GLY A 87 3.02 -27.42 -6.26
C GLY A 87 3.38 -27.78 -7.70
N TYR A 88 2.89 -27.07 -8.70
CA TYR A 88 3.22 -27.29 -10.10
C TYR A 88 3.93 -26.07 -10.72
N GLY A 89 5.16 -26.23 -11.14
CA GLY A 89 6.01 -25.13 -11.58
C GLY A 89 6.52 -24.32 -10.38
N THR A 90 6.94 -23.09 -10.64
CA THR A 90 7.56 -22.20 -9.64
C THR A 90 6.93 -20.81 -9.72
N PRO A 91 6.53 -20.20 -8.59
CA PRO A 91 6.23 -18.78 -8.55
C PRO A 91 7.46 -17.97 -8.99
N MET A 92 7.26 -16.87 -9.67
CA MET A 92 8.37 -16.03 -10.15
C MET A 92 7.96 -14.57 -9.93
N TYR A 93 8.84 -13.80 -9.30
CA TYR A 93 8.67 -12.36 -9.15
C TYR A 93 9.65 -11.62 -10.03
N VAL A 94 9.12 -10.83 -10.95
CA VAL A 94 9.89 -9.93 -11.82
C VAL A 94 9.13 -8.62 -12.03
N ASN A 95 9.88 -7.52 -12.06
CA ASN A 95 9.39 -6.16 -12.25
C ASN A 95 9.49 -5.76 -13.75
N GLN A 96 10.67 -5.41 -14.24
CA GLN A 96 10.86 -4.71 -15.52
C GLN A 96 11.09 -5.64 -16.71
N ILE A 97 11.12 -6.92 -16.54
CA ILE A 97 11.44 -7.89 -17.61
C ILE A 97 10.43 -9.04 -17.63
N TYR A 98 10.23 -9.59 -18.83
CA TYR A 98 9.38 -10.76 -18.98
C TYR A 98 10.00 -12.01 -18.32
N PRO A 99 9.16 -12.93 -17.81
CA PRO A 99 9.61 -14.15 -17.13
C PRO A 99 10.56 -15.03 -17.95
N TRP A 100 10.49 -14.96 -19.27
CA TRP A 100 11.32 -15.74 -20.20
C TRP A 100 12.64 -15.04 -20.60
N SER A 101 12.80 -13.74 -20.31
CA SER A 101 13.92 -12.93 -20.82
C SER A 101 15.31 -13.44 -20.44
N ALA A 102 15.45 -14.18 -19.32
CA ALA A 102 16.73 -14.77 -18.92
C ALA A 102 17.06 -16.10 -19.66
N THR A 103 16.07 -16.73 -20.28
CA THR A 103 16.22 -18.06 -20.89
C THR A 103 16.05 -18.05 -22.40
N GLU A 104 15.17 -17.19 -22.90
CA GLU A 104 14.83 -17.10 -24.32
C GLU A 104 14.79 -15.64 -24.77
N GLN A 105 15.43 -15.34 -25.89
CA GLN A 105 15.36 -14.03 -26.53
C GLN A 105 14.36 -14.09 -27.69
N ILE A 106 13.12 -13.77 -27.40
CA ILE A 106 12.01 -13.74 -28.35
C ILE A 106 11.47 -12.32 -28.47
N ILE A 107 10.77 -12.05 -29.56
CA ILE A 107 10.20 -10.73 -29.87
C ILE A 107 8.66 -10.77 -29.76
N PRO A 108 7.99 -9.62 -29.58
CA PRO A 108 6.53 -9.56 -29.55
C PRO A 108 5.88 -10.24 -30.77
N GLY A 109 4.93 -11.15 -30.51
CA GLY A 109 4.32 -12.06 -31.51
C GLY A 109 4.92 -13.47 -31.49
N GLU A 110 5.96 -13.73 -30.72
CA GLU A 110 6.47 -15.07 -30.41
C GLU A 110 6.08 -15.45 -28.97
N ILE A 111 6.08 -16.75 -28.66
CA ILE A 111 5.89 -17.26 -27.30
C ILE A 111 7.07 -18.16 -26.91
N PRO A 112 7.42 -18.27 -25.61
CA PRO A 112 8.49 -19.14 -25.16
C PRO A 112 8.29 -20.59 -25.59
N GLU A 113 9.37 -21.28 -25.95
CA GLU A 113 9.33 -22.72 -26.22
C GLU A 113 8.95 -23.51 -24.96
N HIS A 114 9.46 -23.06 -23.81
CA HIS A 114 9.04 -23.56 -22.51
C HIS A 114 7.76 -22.84 -22.06
N ASN A 115 6.62 -23.38 -22.47
CA ASN A 115 5.29 -22.85 -22.13
C ASN A 115 4.45 -23.90 -21.41
N PRO A 116 4.46 -23.92 -20.05
CA PRO A 116 3.68 -24.88 -19.27
C PRO A 116 2.17 -24.72 -19.48
N ILE A 117 1.47 -25.86 -19.45
CA ILE A 117 0.02 -25.90 -19.68
C ILE A 117 -0.64 -26.75 -18.60
N GLY A 118 -1.66 -26.20 -17.94
CA GLY A 118 -2.54 -26.92 -17.04
C GLY A 118 -3.76 -27.43 -17.79
N SER A 119 -3.98 -28.76 -17.78
CA SER A 119 -5.24 -29.36 -18.26
C SER A 119 -6.13 -29.67 -17.09
N TYR A 120 -7.36 -29.16 -17.11
CA TYR A 120 -8.35 -29.29 -16.03
C TYR A 120 -9.57 -30.05 -16.50
N ILE A 121 -10.17 -30.87 -15.64
CA ILE A 121 -11.46 -31.53 -15.90
C ILE A 121 -12.34 -31.44 -14.66
N THR A 122 -13.61 -31.05 -14.87
CA THR A 122 -14.67 -31.14 -13.88
C THR A 122 -15.98 -31.60 -14.51
N TYR A 123 -16.96 -31.85 -13.68
CA TYR A 123 -18.27 -32.37 -14.12
C TYR A 123 -19.39 -31.63 -13.38
N PHE A 124 -20.53 -31.51 -14.06
CA PHE A 124 -21.80 -31.14 -13.44
C PHE A 124 -22.93 -32.02 -13.95
N ASP A 125 -23.91 -32.30 -13.11
CA ASP A 125 -25.11 -33.02 -13.52
C ASP A 125 -26.18 -32.04 -14.06
N LYS A 126 -26.88 -32.42 -15.13
CA LYS A 126 -27.93 -31.59 -15.74
C LYS A 126 -29.02 -31.17 -14.74
N SER A 127 -29.24 -31.93 -13.70
CA SER A 127 -30.26 -31.64 -12.67
C SER A 127 -30.03 -30.29 -11.92
N VAL A 128 -28.81 -29.71 -12.01
CA VAL A 128 -28.54 -28.38 -11.46
C VAL A 128 -29.03 -27.26 -12.37
N ILE A 129 -29.38 -27.56 -13.62
CA ILE A 129 -29.82 -26.59 -14.63
C ILE A 129 -31.34 -26.39 -14.50
N LYS A 130 -31.77 -25.13 -14.46
CA LYS A 130 -33.18 -24.79 -14.50
C LYS A 130 -33.77 -24.96 -15.91
N ASP A 131 -35.01 -25.41 -15.97
CA ASP A 131 -35.76 -25.44 -17.22
C ASP A 131 -35.98 -24.04 -17.79
N ASN A 132 -36.11 -23.94 -19.09
CA ASN A 132 -36.35 -22.70 -19.84
C ASN A 132 -35.26 -21.62 -19.65
N THR A 133 -34.01 -22.05 -19.50
CA THR A 133 -32.85 -21.16 -19.43
C THR A 133 -31.80 -21.49 -20.46
N ASP A 134 -31.12 -20.48 -20.97
CA ASP A 134 -29.85 -20.64 -21.64
C ASP A 134 -28.74 -20.74 -20.59
N VAL A 135 -27.74 -21.58 -20.84
CA VAL A 135 -26.67 -21.84 -19.89
C VAL A 135 -25.35 -21.32 -20.40
N TYR A 136 -24.75 -20.46 -19.59
CA TYR A 136 -23.42 -19.93 -19.85
C TYR A 136 -22.46 -20.44 -18.80
N ILE A 137 -21.20 -20.71 -19.20
CA ILE A 137 -20.10 -20.93 -18.27
C ILE A 137 -19.24 -19.66 -18.26
N THR A 138 -18.99 -19.12 -17.06
CA THR A 138 -18.22 -17.91 -16.87
C THR A 138 -16.99 -18.19 -16.00
N PHE A 139 -15.81 -17.93 -16.56
CA PHE A 139 -14.55 -17.91 -15.83
C PHE A 139 -14.24 -16.46 -15.51
N LYS A 140 -14.24 -16.08 -14.23
CA LYS A 140 -14.05 -14.68 -13.80
C LYS A 140 -12.60 -14.17 -13.92
N GLY A 141 -11.62 -15.10 -14.01
CA GLY A 141 -10.22 -14.77 -14.25
C GLY A 141 -9.39 -16.03 -14.49
N VAL A 142 -8.65 -16.04 -15.60
CA VAL A 142 -7.74 -17.15 -15.98
C VAL A 142 -6.45 -16.58 -16.53
N GLU A 143 -5.33 -16.94 -15.96
CA GLU A 143 -4.01 -16.46 -16.36
C GLU A 143 -3.27 -17.54 -17.15
N SER A 144 -2.81 -17.27 -18.38
CA SER A 144 -3.00 -16.04 -19.21
C SER A 144 -4.02 -16.27 -20.33
N ALA A 145 -4.17 -17.52 -20.84
CA ALA A 145 -5.08 -17.87 -21.90
C ALA A 145 -5.72 -19.23 -21.65
N MET A 146 -6.93 -19.43 -22.19
CA MET A 146 -7.68 -20.68 -22.00
C MET A 146 -8.37 -21.18 -23.26
N ALA A 147 -8.48 -22.49 -23.38
CA ALA A 147 -9.32 -23.19 -24.35
C ALA A 147 -10.30 -24.11 -23.61
N LEU A 148 -11.59 -24.08 -24.03
CA LEU A 148 -12.70 -24.75 -23.36
C LEU A 148 -13.34 -25.81 -24.27
N TRP A 149 -13.68 -26.95 -23.68
CA TRP A 149 -14.49 -28.02 -24.28
C TRP A 149 -15.59 -28.45 -23.31
N VAL A 150 -16.75 -28.77 -23.86
CA VAL A 150 -17.87 -29.39 -23.14
C VAL A 150 -18.27 -30.66 -23.88
N ASN A 151 -18.31 -31.79 -23.17
CA ASN A 151 -18.65 -33.12 -23.69
C ASN A 151 -17.84 -33.52 -24.96
N GLY A 152 -16.56 -33.09 -25.03
CA GLY A 152 -15.66 -33.36 -26.14
C GLY A 152 -15.74 -32.35 -27.30
N ILE A 153 -16.67 -31.41 -27.25
CA ILE A 153 -16.87 -30.41 -28.29
C ILE A 153 -16.14 -29.14 -27.91
N PHE A 154 -15.29 -28.61 -28.81
CA PHE A 154 -14.62 -27.33 -28.60
C PHE A 154 -15.64 -26.20 -28.52
N VAL A 155 -15.60 -25.44 -27.43
CA VAL A 155 -16.48 -24.29 -27.15
C VAL A 155 -15.86 -23.00 -27.61
N GLY A 156 -14.66 -22.69 -27.09
CA GLY A 156 -14.03 -21.40 -27.38
C GLY A 156 -12.64 -21.27 -26.81
N TYR A 157 -12.05 -20.07 -27.09
CA TYR A 157 -10.72 -19.63 -26.67
C TYR A 157 -10.82 -18.19 -26.14
N SER A 158 -10.06 -17.83 -25.12
CA SER A 158 -9.98 -16.48 -24.59
C SER A 158 -8.60 -16.18 -24.02
N GLU A 159 -8.16 -14.93 -24.21
CA GLU A 159 -7.07 -14.26 -23.52
C GLU A 159 -7.63 -13.11 -22.68
N ASP A 160 -6.83 -12.43 -21.90
CA ASP A 160 -7.13 -11.45 -20.87
C ASP A 160 -7.37 -12.09 -19.49
N THR A 161 -6.35 -11.94 -18.66
CA THR A 161 -6.29 -12.59 -17.33
C THR A 161 -7.38 -12.10 -16.38
N PHE A 162 -7.78 -10.80 -16.45
CA PHE A 162 -8.50 -10.13 -15.36
C PHE A 162 -9.96 -9.80 -15.65
N THR A 163 -10.43 -10.02 -16.89
CA THR A 163 -11.85 -9.86 -17.22
C THR A 163 -12.53 -11.21 -17.46
N PRO A 164 -13.84 -11.31 -17.25
CA PRO A 164 -14.56 -12.59 -17.39
C PRO A 164 -14.55 -13.15 -18.80
N SER A 165 -14.33 -14.45 -18.91
CA SER A 165 -14.51 -15.21 -20.15
C SER A 165 -15.79 -16.04 -20.07
N ARG A 166 -16.83 -15.63 -20.80
CA ARG A 166 -18.19 -16.21 -20.80
C ARG A 166 -18.48 -16.90 -22.11
N PHE A 167 -19.05 -18.11 -22.06
CA PHE A 167 -19.35 -18.92 -23.23
C PHE A 167 -20.74 -19.56 -23.12
N ASN A 168 -21.55 -19.54 -24.19
CA ASN A 168 -22.81 -20.23 -24.25
C ASN A 168 -22.58 -21.73 -24.49
N ILE A 169 -23.08 -22.56 -23.58
CA ILE A 169 -22.97 -24.01 -23.66
C ILE A 169 -24.32 -24.74 -23.74
N THR A 170 -25.42 -24.01 -23.87
CA THR A 170 -26.80 -24.52 -23.85
C THR A 170 -27.00 -25.73 -24.75
N SER A 171 -26.56 -25.65 -26.01
CA SER A 171 -26.73 -26.71 -27.00
C SER A 171 -25.83 -27.94 -26.81
N LEU A 172 -24.86 -27.85 -25.86
CA LEU A 172 -23.87 -28.88 -25.59
C LEU A 172 -24.20 -29.73 -24.35
N ILE A 173 -25.21 -29.32 -23.60
CA ILE A 173 -25.64 -29.99 -22.36
C ILE A 173 -26.44 -31.23 -22.69
N GLU A 174 -26.03 -32.36 -22.13
CA GLU A 174 -26.66 -33.66 -22.29
C GLU A 174 -27.34 -34.13 -20.99
N GLU A 175 -28.21 -35.16 -21.07
CA GLU A 175 -28.82 -35.77 -19.88
C GLU A 175 -27.76 -36.45 -18.99
N GLY A 176 -27.84 -36.23 -17.67
CA GLY A 176 -26.92 -36.70 -16.66
C GLY A 176 -25.65 -35.88 -16.56
N ASN A 177 -24.52 -36.52 -16.45
CA ASN A 177 -23.24 -35.90 -16.12
C ASN A 177 -22.57 -35.28 -17.36
N ASN A 178 -22.26 -33.97 -17.29
CA ASN A 178 -21.61 -33.19 -18.34
C ASN A 178 -20.17 -32.91 -17.98
N LYS A 179 -19.26 -33.16 -18.88
CA LYS A 179 -17.82 -32.97 -18.72
C LYS A 179 -17.41 -31.58 -19.21
N ILE A 180 -16.69 -30.85 -18.37
CA ILE A 180 -15.98 -29.62 -18.72
C ILE A 180 -14.48 -29.94 -18.75
N ALA A 181 -13.80 -29.58 -19.83
CA ALA A 181 -12.35 -29.69 -19.99
C ALA A 181 -11.75 -28.36 -20.39
N VAL A 182 -10.64 -27.97 -19.77
CA VAL A 182 -9.98 -26.67 -20.00
C VAL A 182 -8.48 -26.86 -20.10
N ASN A 183 -7.85 -26.27 -21.11
CA ASN A 183 -6.41 -26.01 -21.10
C ASN A 183 -6.16 -24.56 -20.72
N VAL A 184 -5.24 -24.36 -19.78
CA VAL A 184 -4.74 -23.03 -19.39
C VAL A 184 -3.27 -22.94 -19.80
N TYR A 185 -2.96 -22.00 -20.66
CA TYR A 185 -1.62 -21.72 -21.17
C TYR A 185 -0.96 -20.67 -20.29
N ARG A 186 0.29 -20.93 -19.84
CA ARG A 186 1.02 -19.97 -19.01
C ARG A 186 1.37 -18.71 -19.78
N PHE A 187 1.75 -18.86 -21.05
CA PHE A 187 2.13 -17.76 -21.91
C PHE A 187 1.32 -17.78 -23.21
N SER A 188 0.90 -16.61 -23.64
CA SER A 188 0.18 -16.37 -24.88
C SER A 188 0.64 -15.04 -25.51
N SER A 189 0.04 -14.66 -26.65
CA SER A 189 0.24 -13.31 -27.21
C SER A 189 -0.19 -12.24 -26.21
N GLY A 190 -1.22 -12.47 -25.40
CA GLY A 190 -1.66 -11.59 -24.32
C GLY A 190 -0.62 -11.37 -23.23
N SER A 191 0.28 -12.31 -22.99
CA SER A 191 1.34 -12.17 -21.98
C SER A 191 2.34 -11.04 -22.28
N TRP A 192 2.45 -10.62 -23.54
CA TRP A 192 3.22 -9.44 -23.91
C TRP A 192 2.59 -8.12 -23.48
N LEU A 193 1.30 -8.14 -23.15
CA LEU A 193 0.52 -7.00 -22.66
C LEU A 193 0.28 -7.06 -21.14
N GLU A 194 0.82 -8.06 -20.46
CA GLU A 194 0.62 -8.33 -19.03
C GLU A 194 1.98 -8.43 -18.32
N ASP A 195 2.77 -7.35 -18.44
CA ASP A 195 4.11 -7.26 -17.87
C ASP A 195 4.16 -6.49 -16.53
N GLN A 196 3.07 -6.53 -15.77
CA GLN A 196 2.97 -5.85 -14.48
C GLN A 196 4.04 -6.30 -13.49
N ASP A 197 4.45 -5.38 -12.62
CA ASP A 197 5.33 -5.63 -11.48
C ASP A 197 4.62 -6.47 -10.42
N PHE A 198 4.65 -7.78 -10.58
CA PHE A 198 4.00 -8.71 -9.67
C PHE A 198 4.50 -10.15 -9.84
N TRP A 199 4.03 -11.05 -8.96
CA TRP A 199 4.28 -12.48 -9.10
C TRP A 199 3.65 -13.06 -10.37
N ARG A 200 4.41 -13.80 -11.15
CA ARG A 200 3.98 -14.45 -12.39
C ARG A 200 3.44 -15.85 -12.11
N PHE A 201 2.14 -15.97 -12.19
CA PHE A 201 1.42 -17.22 -11.97
C PHE A 201 0.81 -17.79 -13.26
N SER A 202 -0.06 -18.74 -13.10
CA SER A 202 -1.01 -19.23 -14.10
C SER A 202 -2.11 -20.05 -13.43
N GLY A 203 -3.23 -20.24 -14.10
CA GLY A 203 -4.32 -21.08 -13.60
C GLY A 203 -5.68 -20.37 -13.63
N ILE A 204 -6.71 -21.10 -13.21
CA ILE A 204 -8.06 -20.57 -13.02
C ILE A 204 -8.09 -20.00 -11.60
N PHE A 205 -7.83 -18.69 -11.44
CA PHE A 205 -7.59 -18.11 -10.11
C PHE A 205 -8.77 -17.30 -9.56
N ARG A 206 -9.81 -17.04 -10.35
CA ARG A 206 -11.09 -16.50 -9.88
C ARG A 206 -12.20 -17.52 -10.09
N ASP A 207 -13.37 -17.22 -9.58
CA ASP A 207 -14.53 -18.13 -9.58
C ASP A 207 -14.92 -18.61 -10.98
N VAL A 208 -15.46 -19.83 -11.02
CA VAL A 208 -16.10 -20.41 -12.20
C VAL A 208 -17.57 -20.74 -11.88
N GLU A 209 -18.47 -20.24 -12.71
CA GLU A 209 -19.91 -20.35 -12.50
C GLU A 209 -20.63 -20.81 -13.76
N LEU A 210 -21.72 -21.59 -13.55
CA LEU A 210 -22.76 -21.76 -14.55
C LEU A 210 -23.82 -20.71 -14.28
N GLU A 211 -24.09 -19.87 -15.26
CA GLU A 211 -25.16 -18.88 -15.25
C GLU A 211 -26.33 -19.40 -16.05
N MET A 212 -27.49 -19.51 -15.41
CA MET A 212 -28.75 -19.91 -16.03
C MET A 212 -29.54 -18.65 -16.35
N VAL A 213 -29.60 -18.28 -17.61
CA VAL A 213 -30.26 -17.06 -18.06
C VAL A 213 -31.61 -17.40 -18.68
N PRO A 214 -32.72 -16.91 -18.09
CA PRO A 214 -34.04 -17.11 -18.66
C PRO A 214 -34.16 -16.59 -20.11
N HIS A 215 -34.97 -17.21 -20.92
CA HIS A 215 -35.20 -16.72 -22.31
C HIS A 215 -35.75 -15.27 -22.36
N THR A 216 -36.49 -14.89 -21.31
CA THR A 216 -36.92 -13.51 -21.09
C THR A 216 -36.05 -12.93 -19.97
N HIS A 217 -35.17 -11.95 -20.28
CA HIS A 217 -34.20 -11.44 -19.32
C HIS A 217 -33.69 -10.04 -19.65
N LEU A 218 -33.03 -9.42 -18.67
CA LEU A 218 -32.22 -8.23 -18.87
C LEU A 218 -30.84 -8.68 -19.38
N GLU A 219 -30.47 -8.33 -20.60
CA GLU A 219 -29.16 -8.62 -21.18
C GLU A 219 -28.09 -7.64 -20.71
N ASP A 220 -28.42 -6.35 -20.69
CA ASP A 220 -27.50 -5.28 -20.29
C ASP A 220 -28.26 -4.08 -19.74
N VAL A 221 -27.61 -3.27 -18.93
CA VAL A 221 -28.13 -2.00 -18.49
C VAL A 221 -27.00 -0.97 -18.37
N LYS A 222 -27.23 0.24 -18.86
CA LYS A 222 -26.34 1.40 -18.66
C LYS A 222 -27.13 2.47 -17.90
N ILE A 223 -26.56 2.93 -16.79
CA ILE A 223 -27.15 3.94 -15.92
C ILE A 223 -26.30 5.21 -15.99
N LEU A 224 -26.93 6.34 -16.23
CA LEU A 224 -26.29 7.65 -16.25
C LEU A 224 -26.99 8.57 -15.25
N THR A 225 -26.25 9.46 -14.63
CA THR A 225 -26.78 10.49 -13.73
C THR A 225 -26.44 11.87 -14.28
N HIS A 226 -27.45 12.72 -14.39
CA HIS A 226 -27.33 14.08 -14.91
C HIS A 226 -27.76 15.06 -13.81
N LEU A 227 -26.91 15.99 -13.48
CA LEU A 227 -27.15 17.00 -12.45
C LEU A 227 -27.27 18.38 -13.11
N ASN A 228 -28.10 19.24 -12.51
CA ASN A 228 -28.15 20.63 -12.89
C ASN A 228 -26.97 21.43 -12.28
N ASP A 229 -26.75 22.66 -12.70
CA ASP A 229 -25.63 23.52 -12.25
C ASP A 229 -25.66 23.87 -10.75
N THR A 230 -26.81 23.71 -10.10
CA THR A 230 -27.00 23.99 -8.67
C THR A 230 -26.95 22.72 -7.79
N TYR A 231 -26.84 21.54 -8.41
CA TYR A 231 -26.79 20.23 -7.74
C TYR A 231 -28.01 19.92 -6.86
N ASP A 232 -29.15 20.58 -7.09
CA ASP A 232 -30.41 20.40 -6.36
C ASP A 232 -31.48 19.64 -7.17
N HIS A 233 -31.18 19.29 -8.43
CA HIS A 233 -32.04 18.45 -9.28
C HIS A 233 -31.16 17.46 -10.06
N ALA A 234 -31.59 16.21 -10.13
CA ALA A 234 -30.91 15.17 -10.91
C ALA A 234 -31.89 14.33 -11.73
N VAL A 235 -31.38 13.80 -12.82
CA VAL A 235 -32.05 12.78 -13.64
C VAL A 235 -31.22 11.51 -13.63
N VAL A 236 -31.81 10.40 -13.19
CA VAL A 236 -31.25 9.06 -13.34
C VAL A 236 -31.80 8.47 -14.63
N GLU A 237 -30.97 8.36 -15.65
CA GLU A 237 -31.31 7.76 -16.95
C GLU A 237 -30.92 6.30 -16.95
N VAL A 238 -31.86 5.41 -17.27
CA VAL A 238 -31.67 3.96 -17.34
C VAL A 238 -31.84 3.51 -18.77
N ASN A 239 -30.83 2.89 -19.35
CA ASN A 239 -30.80 2.39 -20.73
C ASN A 239 -30.67 0.86 -20.68
N PRO A 240 -31.79 0.12 -20.60
CA PRO A 240 -31.80 -1.33 -20.55
C PRO A 240 -31.78 -1.97 -21.95
N THR A 241 -31.22 -3.16 -22.04
CA THR A 241 -31.41 -4.10 -23.13
C THR A 241 -32.13 -5.32 -22.58
N VAL A 242 -33.40 -5.48 -22.89
CA VAL A 242 -34.21 -6.59 -22.38
C VAL A 242 -34.64 -7.50 -23.55
N ILE A 243 -34.54 -8.80 -23.34
CA ILE A 243 -34.85 -9.82 -24.30
C ILE A 243 -36.28 -10.37 -24.06
N HIS A 244 -37.15 -10.29 -25.05
CA HIS A 244 -38.52 -10.81 -25.07
C HIS A 244 -39.41 -10.47 -23.86
N PRO A 245 -39.40 -9.25 -23.30
CA PRO A 245 -40.22 -8.91 -22.15
C PRO A 245 -41.68 -8.76 -22.53
N THR A 246 -42.59 -9.14 -21.64
CA THR A 246 -43.99 -8.70 -21.69
C THR A 246 -44.20 -7.45 -20.85
N LYS A 247 -43.42 -7.34 -19.78
CA LYS A 247 -43.47 -6.22 -18.84
C LYS A 247 -42.18 -6.16 -18.01
N VAL A 248 -41.66 -4.94 -17.83
CA VAL A 248 -40.54 -4.68 -16.92
C VAL A 248 -40.91 -3.57 -15.95
N ILE A 249 -40.72 -3.80 -14.68
CA ILE A 249 -40.97 -2.80 -13.62
C ILE A 249 -39.62 -2.31 -13.12
N TYR A 250 -39.42 -1.00 -13.15
CA TYR A 250 -38.22 -0.33 -12.62
C TYR A 250 -38.63 0.44 -11.37
N THR A 251 -38.07 0.13 -10.24
CA THR A 251 -38.34 0.78 -8.94
C THR A 251 -37.07 1.36 -8.36
N LEU A 252 -37.01 2.68 -8.23
CA LEU A 252 -35.92 3.39 -7.59
C LEU A 252 -36.24 3.60 -6.11
N LYS A 253 -35.35 3.20 -5.24
CA LYS A 253 -35.45 3.32 -3.77
C LYS A 253 -34.29 4.09 -3.18
N TYR A 254 -34.51 4.68 -2.00
CA TYR A 254 -33.49 5.21 -1.12
C TYR A 254 -33.81 4.82 0.33
N ASN A 255 -32.90 4.15 1.04
CA ASN A 255 -33.11 3.63 2.39
C ASN A 255 -34.42 2.85 2.53
N ASP A 256 -34.73 1.91 1.61
CA ASP A 256 -35.98 1.13 1.51
C ASP A 256 -37.23 1.91 1.15
N GLU A 257 -37.18 3.23 1.07
CA GLU A 257 -38.33 4.04 0.64
C GLU A 257 -38.38 4.09 -0.89
N ILE A 258 -39.57 3.83 -1.44
CA ILE A 258 -39.78 3.93 -2.90
C ILE A 258 -39.85 5.40 -3.31
N ILE A 259 -38.91 5.83 -4.11
CA ILE A 259 -38.87 7.19 -4.67
C ILE A 259 -39.78 7.27 -5.89
N ALA A 260 -39.65 6.34 -6.81
CA ALA A 260 -40.47 6.28 -8.03
C ALA A 260 -40.46 4.87 -8.60
N SER A 261 -41.54 4.57 -9.40
CA SER A 261 -41.62 3.32 -10.15
C SER A 261 -42.18 3.57 -11.54
N GLN A 262 -41.66 2.87 -12.52
CA GLN A 262 -42.08 2.96 -13.92
C GLN A 262 -42.22 1.56 -14.53
N ILE A 263 -43.08 1.44 -15.53
CA ILE A 263 -43.35 0.18 -16.24
C ILE A 263 -43.07 0.40 -17.73
N LYS A 264 -42.38 -0.55 -18.34
CA LYS A 264 -42.11 -0.63 -19.77
C LYS A 264 -42.43 -2.03 -20.30
N GLU A 265 -42.66 -2.13 -21.62
CA GLU A 265 -42.90 -3.38 -22.32
C GLU A 265 -41.76 -3.73 -23.30
N ASP A 266 -40.75 -2.89 -23.35
CA ASP A 266 -39.60 -2.99 -24.26
C ASP A 266 -38.31 -2.45 -23.64
N SER A 267 -37.24 -2.35 -24.41
CA SER A 267 -35.93 -1.78 -24.02
C SER A 267 -35.89 -0.25 -24.15
N THR A 268 -37.02 0.45 -24.12
CA THR A 268 -37.03 1.92 -24.18
C THR A 268 -36.39 2.50 -22.92
N SER A 269 -35.47 3.44 -23.11
CA SER A 269 -34.85 4.19 -22.04
C SER A 269 -35.88 4.90 -21.17
N LEU A 270 -35.60 5.04 -19.89
CA LEU A 270 -36.47 5.71 -18.92
C LEU A 270 -35.68 6.64 -18.03
N GLN A 271 -36.36 7.58 -17.38
CA GLN A 271 -35.71 8.58 -16.53
C GLN A 271 -36.46 8.72 -15.22
N PHE A 272 -35.72 8.83 -14.11
CA PHE A 272 -36.25 9.21 -12.81
C PHE A 272 -35.73 10.60 -12.46
N GLU A 273 -36.64 11.53 -12.18
CA GLU A 273 -36.32 12.87 -11.72
C GLU A 273 -36.25 12.89 -10.22
N LEU A 274 -35.21 13.53 -9.67
CA LEU A 274 -34.93 13.63 -8.24
C LEU A 274 -34.78 15.11 -7.87
N GLU A 275 -35.66 15.56 -6.99
CA GLU A 275 -35.54 16.88 -6.33
C GLU A 275 -34.70 16.74 -5.07
N HIS A 276 -33.70 17.60 -4.91
CA HIS A 276 -32.75 17.57 -3.80
C HIS A 276 -32.13 16.18 -3.57
N PRO A 277 -31.44 15.62 -4.59
CA PRO A 277 -30.92 14.26 -4.51
C PRO A 277 -29.83 14.14 -3.42
N HIS A 278 -29.74 12.95 -2.83
CA HIS A 278 -28.60 12.57 -2.01
C HIS A 278 -27.41 12.24 -2.94
N LEU A 279 -26.42 13.14 -3.00
CA LEU A 279 -25.27 13.00 -3.88
C LEU A 279 -24.28 11.99 -3.32
N TRP A 280 -23.70 11.19 -4.21
CA TRP A 280 -22.62 10.28 -3.90
C TRP A 280 -21.28 11.00 -3.94
N SER A 281 -20.43 10.77 -2.91
CA SER A 281 -19.01 11.10 -2.88
C SER A 281 -18.27 10.16 -1.94
N ALA A 282 -16.93 10.15 -1.94
CA ALA A 282 -16.15 9.35 -0.99
C ALA A 282 -16.37 9.76 0.48
N GLU A 283 -16.81 11.01 0.73
CA GLU A 283 -17.19 11.48 2.07
C GLU A 283 -18.63 11.10 2.46
N LYS A 284 -19.53 11.09 1.48
CA LYS A 284 -20.97 10.85 1.62
C LYS A 284 -21.44 9.84 0.56
N PRO A 285 -21.17 8.54 0.77
CA PRO A 285 -21.45 7.52 -0.23
C PRO A 285 -22.93 7.13 -0.26
N HIS A 286 -23.81 8.09 -0.57
CA HIS A 286 -25.25 7.86 -0.69
C HIS A 286 -25.57 7.05 -1.94
N LEU A 287 -26.22 5.91 -1.76
CA LEU A 287 -26.63 5.02 -2.83
C LEU A 287 -28.15 4.88 -2.86
N TYR A 288 -28.70 5.01 -4.07
CA TYR A 288 -30.04 4.57 -4.39
C TYR A 288 -29.98 3.13 -4.88
N THR A 289 -31.07 2.39 -4.76
CA THR A 289 -31.19 1.04 -5.26
C THR A 289 -32.22 1.02 -6.39
N LEU A 290 -31.78 0.66 -7.59
CA LEU A 290 -32.66 0.39 -8.72
C LEU A 290 -32.99 -1.10 -8.75
N ILE A 291 -34.26 -1.45 -8.52
CA ILE A 291 -34.79 -2.81 -8.67
C ILE A 291 -35.44 -2.92 -10.05
N ILE A 292 -35.04 -3.94 -10.82
CA ILE A 292 -35.55 -4.25 -12.13
C ILE A 292 -36.23 -5.62 -12.07
N GLU A 293 -37.54 -5.68 -12.29
CA GLU A 293 -38.32 -6.91 -12.31
C GLU A 293 -38.76 -7.20 -13.73
N VAL A 294 -38.26 -8.28 -14.32
CA VAL A 294 -38.57 -8.70 -15.70
C VAL A 294 -39.65 -9.78 -15.67
N MET A 295 -40.66 -9.61 -16.47
CA MET A 295 -41.85 -10.51 -16.57
C MET A 295 -42.04 -11.03 -17.97
N ASP A 296 -42.47 -12.28 -18.07
CA ASP A 296 -43.07 -12.91 -19.25
C ASP A 296 -44.60 -13.09 -19.12
N GLU A 297 -45.18 -13.93 -19.95
CA GLU A 297 -46.62 -14.23 -19.91
C GLU A 297 -47.04 -15.00 -18.62
N GLU A 298 -46.13 -15.71 -18.00
CA GLU A 298 -46.36 -16.51 -16.77
C GLU A 298 -46.15 -15.71 -15.48
N GLY A 299 -45.48 -14.58 -15.53
CA GLY A 299 -45.25 -13.68 -14.39
C GLY A 299 -43.80 -13.23 -14.26
N LEU A 300 -43.35 -13.06 -12.98
CA LEU A 300 -41.98 -12.63 -12.68
C LEU A 300 -40.98 -13.73 -13.07
N VAL A 301 -40.03 -13.40 -13.91
CA VAL A 301 -38.95 -14.30 -14.38
C VAL A 301 -37.66 -14.05 -13.65
N GLU A 302 -37.23 -12.76 -13.59
CA GLU A 302 -36.03 -12.37 -12.85
C GLU A 302 -36.17 -11.01 -12.18
N CYS A 303 -35.42 -10.79 -11.15
CA CYS A 303 -35.19 -9.50 -10.54
C CYS A 303 -33.72 -9.23 -10.35
N ILE A 304 -33.34 -7.96 -10.50
CA ILE A 304 -31.98 -7.46 -10.42
C ILE A 304 -31.98 -6.28 -9.46
N SER A 305 -30.94 -6.14 -8.66
CA SER A 305 -30.68 -4.99 -7.81
C SER A 305 -29.41 -4.31 -8.27
N GLN A 306 -29.47 -3.03 -8.65
CA GLN A 306 -28.33 -2.23 -9.06
C GLN A 306 -28.20 -1.00 -8.16
N GLN A 307 -27.03 -0.80 -7.57
CA GLN A 307 -26.74 0.42 -6.82
C GLN A 307 -26.50 1.59 -7.75
N VAL A 308 -27.01 2.77 -7.38
CA VAL A 308 -26.94 4.00 -8.18
C VAL A 308 -26.47 5.14 -7.30
N GLY A 309 -25.26 5.64 -7.54
CA GLY A 309 -24.75 6.85 -6.91
C GLY A 309 -24.93 8.06 -7.81
N VAL A 310 -25.72 9.05 -7.35
CA VAL A 310 -25.95 10.27 -8.09
C VAL A 310 -24.77 11.22 -7.91
N ARG A 311 -23.98 11.42 -8.96
CA ARG A 311 -22.79 12.27 -8.92
C ARG A 311 -22.44 12.83 -10.29
N GLU A 312 -21.65 13.89 -10.31
CA GLU A 312 -20.98 14.42 -11.48
C GLU A 312 -19.47 14.51 -11.26
N PHE A 313 -18.69 14.05 -12.23
CA PHE A 313 -17.23 14.23 -12.23
C PHE A 313 -16.79 14.85 -13.55
N LYS A 314 -16.13 16.00 -13.50
CA LYS A 314 -15.67 16.71 -14.71
C LYS A 314 -14.49 17.63 -14.42
N ILE A 315 -13.78 18.01 -15.47
CA ILE A 315 -12.75 19.06 -15.41
C ILE A 315 -13.38 20.42 -15.63
N ILE A 316 -13.25 21.32 -14.66
CA ILE A 316 -13.73 22.70 -14.70
C ILE A 316 -12.53 23.63 -14.61
N ASN A 317 -12.27 24.43 -15.67
CA ASN A 317 -11.14 25.36 -15.71
C ASN A 317 -9.78 24.69 -15.40
N GLY A 318 -9.54 23.48 -15.93
CA GLY A 318 -8.31 22.72 -15.73
C GLY A 318 -8.23 21.98 -14.37
N ILE A 319 -9.29 21.94 -13.59
CA ILE A 319 -9.35 21.33 -12.26
C ILE A 319 -10.39 20.21 -12.27
N MET A 320 -10.03 19.02 -11.79
CA MET A 320 -10.98 17.92 -11.59
C MET A 320 -11.90 18.24 -10.41
N CYS A 321 -13.19 18.11 -10.65
CA CYS A 321 -14.21 18.39 -9.65
C CYS A 321 -15.20 17.23 -9.51
N ILE A 322 -15.56 16.91 -8.27
CA ILE A 322 -16.68 16.04 -7.92
C ILE A 322 -17.82 16.88 -7.36
N ASN A 323 -19.01 16.77 -7.96
CA ASN A 323 -20.19 17.58 -7.58
C ASN A 323 -19.86 19.07 -7.42
N GLY A 324 -19.08 19.60 -8.37
CA GLY A 324 -18.67 21.01 -8.43
C GLY A 324 -17.53 21.40 -7.48
N GLN A 325 -17.03 20.50 -6.61
CA GLN A 325 -15.95 20.79 -5.67
C GLN A 325 -14.62 20.21 -6.17
N ARG A 326 -13.52 21.00 -6.01
CA ARG A 326 -12.16 20.54 -6.34
C ARG A 326 -11.79 19.30 -5.53
N ILE A 327 -11.55 18.18 -6.23
CA ILE A 327 -11.10 16.94 -5.60
C ILE A 327 -9.59 16.96 -5.33
N ILE A 328 -9.18 16.30 -4.24
CA ILE A 328 -7.79 15.93 -3.96
C ILE A 328 -7.75 14.43 -3.75
N PHE A 329 -6.83 13.75 -4.43
CA PHE A 329 -6.61 12.32 -4.26
C PHE A 329 -5.59 12.08 -3.14
N HIS A 330 -6.08 11.61 -2.01
CA HIS A 330 -5.30 10.97 -0.97
C HIS A 330 -5.37 9.46 -1.23
N GLY A 331 -4.69 9.03 -2.29
CA GLY A 331 -4.86 7.72 -2.90
C GLY A 331 -3.77 6.73 -2.57
N VAL A 332 -4.07 5.47 -2.89
CA VAL A 332 -3.10 4.36 -2.92
C VAL A 332 -3.27 3.54 -4.18
N ASN A 333 -2.19 2.97 -4.69
CA ASN A 333 -2.21 1.87 -5.63
C ASN A 333 -2.46 0.57 -4.85
N ARG A 334 -3.15 -0.40 -5.43
CA ARG A 334 -3.39 -1.69 -4.78
C ARG A 334 -3.38 -2.83 -5.78
N HIS A 335 -2.43 -3.73 -5.63
CA HIS A 335 -2.53 -5.06 -6.20
C HIS A 335 -3.56 -5.91 -5.43
N GLU A 336 -4.36 -6.72 -6.14
CA GLU A 336 -5.12 -7.80 -5.51
C GLU A 336 -4.15 -8.89 -5.07
N PHE A 337 -3.82 -8.93 -3.78
CA PHE A 337 -2.84 -9.89 -3.26
C PHE A 337 -3.20 -10.43 -1.88
N SER A 338 -2.96 -11.72 -1.70
CA SER A 338 -3.01 -12.44 -0.42
C SER A 338 -1.75 -13.27 -0.27
N ALA A 339 -1.11 -13.22 0.90
CA ALA A 339 0.09 -14.00 1.19
C ALA A 339 -0.11 -15.53 1.03
N TYR A 340 -1.34 -16.00 1.08
CA TYR A 340 -1.68 -17.43 1.05
C TYR A 340 -2.17 -17.91 -0.32
N THR A 341 -2.87 -17.05 -1.05
CA THR A 341 -3.60 -17.41 -2.28
C THR A 341 -3.17 -16.62 -3.51
N GLY A 342 -2.13 -15.78 -3.38
CA GLY A 342 -1.67 -14.93 -4.49
C GLY A 342 -2.71 -13.90 -4.88
N ARG A 343 -3.07 -13.83 -6.17
CA ARG A 343 -4.06 -12.87 -6.67
C ARG A 343 -5.52 -13.28 -6.51
N TYR A 344 -5.80 -14.42 -5.90
CA TYR A 344 -7.15 -14.75 -5.44
C TYR A 344 -7.37 -14.18 -4.05
N VAL A 345 -8.05 -13.03 -3.96
CA VAL A 345 -8.33 -12.33 -2.71
C VAL A 345 -9.82 -12.49 -2.37
N SER A 346 -10.11 -12.84 -1.13
CA SER A 346 -11.47 -13.01 -0.67
C SER A 346 -12.21 -11.67 -0.48
N TYR A 347 -13.55 -11.72 -0.48
CA TYR A 347 -14.39 -10.58 -0.16
C TYR A 347 -14.03 -9.97 1.21
N GLU A 348 -13.81 -10.81 2.23
CA GLU A 348 -13.50 -10.34 3.58
C GLU A 348 -12.13 -9.65 3.68
N GLU A 349 -11.10 -10.18 3.01
CA GLU A 349 -9.79 -9.54 2.92
C GLU A 349 -9.88 -8.17 2.23
N THR A 350 -10.60 -8.10 1.11
CA THR A 350 -10.81 -6.84 0.38
C THR A 350 -11.58 -5.82 1.21
N LYS A 351 -12.63 -6.25 1.91
CA LYS A 351 -13.40 -5.39 2.80
C LYS A 351 -12.53 -4.85 3.94
N GLN A 352 -11.67 -5.69 4.52
CA GLN A 352 -10.71 -5.26 5.53
C GLN A 352 -9.75 -4.19 4.98
N ASP A 353 -9.23 -4.38 3.77
CA ASP A 353 -8.36 -3.41 3.11
C ASP A 353 -9.06 -2.05 2.95
N ILE A 354 -10.28 -2.04 2.41
CA ILE A 354 -11.06 -0.80 2.19
C ILE A 354 -11.39 -0.09 3.50
N LEU A 355 -11.81 -0.83 4.52
CA LEU A 355 -12.08 -0.24 5.85
C LEU A 355 -10.81 0.32 6.49
N ASN A 356 -9.67 -0.34 6.32
CA ASN A 356 -8.38 0.15 6.80
C ASN A 356 -7.94 1.43 6.05
N MET A 357 -8.13 1.49 4.73
CA MET A 357 -7.91 2.70 3.94
C MET A 357 -8.73 3.88 4.49
N LYS A 358 -10.03 3.68 4.69
CA LYS A 358 -10.93 4.71 5.27
C LYS A 358 -10.49 5.16 6.66
N ALA A 359 -10.03 4.22 7.52
CA ALA A 359 -9.54 4.53 8.86
C ALA A 359 -8.26 5.37 8.87
N HIS A 360 -7.54 5.42 7.74
CA HIS A 360 -6.31 6.17 7.56
C HIS A 360 -6.45 7.36 6.58
N ASN A 361 -7.67 7.87 6.37
CA ASN A 361 -7.98 9.04 5.54
C ASN A 361 -7.68 8.87 4.04
N ILE A 362 -7.45 7.64 3.58
CA ILE A 362 -7.32 7.33 2.16
C ILE A 362 -8.70 7.43 1.53
N ASN A 363 -8.83 8.20 0.44
CA ASN A 363 -10.09 8.46 -0.25
C ASN A 363 -10.15 7.91 -1.66
N ALA A 364 -9.05 7.39 -2.18
CA ALA A 364 -8.96 6.94 -3.56
C ALA A 364 -8.13 5.66 -3.71
N LEU A 365 -8.48 4.86 -4.71
CA LEU A 365 -7.84 3.62 -5.08
C LEU A 365 -7.56 3.61 -6.59
N ARG A 366 -6.32 3.30 -7.00
CA ARG A 366 -6.02 2.91 -8.38
C ARG A 366 -5.89 1.39 -8.43
N THR A 367 -6.64 0.76 -9.35
CA THR A 367 -6.61 -0.69 -9.53
C THR A 367 -5.37 -1.10 -10.34
N SER A 368 -4.20 -0.95 -9.74
CA SER A 368 -2.92 -1.21 -10.38
C SER A 368 -2.70 -2.71 -10.64
N HIS A 369 -2.53 -3.19 -11.87
CA HIS A 369 -2.66 -2.46 -13.13
C HIS A 369 -3.61 -3.27 -14.01
N TYR A 370 -4.82 -3.52 -13.50
CA TYR A 370 -5.82 -4.38 -14.12
C TYR A 370 -7.20 -4.25 -13.44
N PRO A 371 -8.29 -4.60 -14.13
CA PRO A 371 -9.62 -4.62 -13.52
C PRO A 371 -9.69 -5.62 -12.36
N ASN A 372 -10.07 -5.12 -11.19
CA ASN A 372 -10.21 -5.96 -9.99
C ASN A 372 -11.46 -6.86 -10.04
N GLN A 373 -11.65 -7.73 -9.04
CA GLN A 373 -12.90 -8.47 -8.88
C GLN A 373 -14.07 -7.51 -8.69
N SER A 374 -15.25 -7.82 -9.26
CA SER A 374 -16.39 -6.89 -9.31
C SER A 374 -16.83 -6.38 -7.94
N PHE A 375 -16.76 -7.21 -6.89
CA PHE A 375 -17.14 -6.80 -5.54
C PHE A 375 -16.21 -5.73 -4.92
N VAL A 376 -15.02 -5.50 -5.49
CA VAL A 376 -14.13 -4.40 -5.06
C VAL A 376 -14.81 -3.07 -5.31
N TYR A 377 -15.43 -2.93 -6.48
CA TYR A 377 -16.15 -1.71 -6.86
C TYR A 377 -17.44 -1.54 -6.04
N ASP A 378 -18.17 -2.64 -5.77
CA ASP A 378 -19.35 -2.60 -4.87
C ASP A 378 -18.96 -2.07 -3.48
N LEU A 379 -17.83 -2.53 -2.94
CA LEU A 379 -17.30 -2.06 -1.66
C LEU A 379 -16.83 -0.60 -1.72
N CYS A 380 -16.21 -0.17 -2.82
CA CYS A 380 -15.83 1.22 -3.03
C CYS A 380 -17.05 2.13 -3.16
N ASP A 381 -18.14 1.66 -3.80
CA ASP A 381 -19.41 2.36 -3.89
C ASP A 381 -20.05 2.54 -2.49
N GLU A 382 -20.07 1.46 -1.68
CA GLU A 382 -20.68 1.42 -0.36
C GLU A 382 -19.90 2.23 0.69
N TYR A 383 -18.56 2.06 0.75
CA TYR A 383 -17.73 2.71 1.78
C TYR A 383 -17.17 4.06 1.37
N GLY A 384 -17.30 4.43 0.09
CA GLY A 384 -16.89 5.72 -0.44
C GLY A 384 -15.37 5.80 -0.70
N LEU A 385 -14.90 5.21 -1.78
CA LEU A 385 -13.58 5.46 -2.35
C LEU A 385 -13.73 5.88 -3.82
N TYR A 386 -12.97 6.88 -4.24
CA TYR A 386 -12.82 7.19 -5.66
C TYR A 386 -11.93 6.15 -6.31
N VAL A 387 -12.30 5.69 -7.51
CA VAL A 387 -11.56 4.64 -8.20
C VAL A 387 -11.05 5.14 -9.56
N ILE A 388 -9.76 4.91 -9.80
CA ILE A 388 -9.19 4.84 -11.14
C ILE A 388 -9.20 3.37 -11.53
N ASP A 389 -10.10 3.00 -12.46
CA ASP A 389 -10.16 1.65 -12.98
C ASP A 389 -9.27 1.52 -14.22
N GLU A 390 -8.39 0.51 -14.23
CA GLU A 390 -7.28 0.45 -15.18
C GLU A 390 -7.37 -0.79 -16.06
N VAL A 391 -7.17 -0.56 -17.36
CA VAL A 391 -7.11 -1.63 -18.37
C VAL A 391 -5.91 -2.53 -18.09
N ASN A 392 -6.10 -3.83 -18.21
CA ASN A 392 -5.04 -4.83 -18.13
C ASN A 392 -4.06 -4.68 -19.31
N LEU A 393 -3.15 -3.74 -19.17
CA LEU A 393 -2.14 -3.41 -20.19
C LEU A 393 -0.87 -2.88 -19.54
N GLU A 394 0.21 -3.63 -19.69
CA GLU A 394 1.56 -3.19 -19.35
C GLU A 394 2.57 -3.87 -20.27
N THR A 395 3.55 -3.10 -20.77
CA THR A 395 4.55 -3.58 -21.74
C THR A 395 5.94 -3.05 -21.44
N HIS A 396 6.24 -2.79 -20.15
CA HIS A 396 7.47 -2.17 -19.66
C HIS A 396 8.72 -2.87 -20.22
N GLY A 397 8.75 -4.20 -20.20
CA GLY A 397 9.86 -4.99 -20.73
C GLY A 397 10.12 -4.87 -22.23
N THR A 398 9.25 -4.18 -23.00
CA THR A 398 9.50 -3.88 -24.41
C THR A 398 10.07 -2.49 -24.65
N TRP A 399 10.33 -1.68 -23.62
CA TRP A 399 10.91 -0.35 -23.79
C TRP A 399 12.29 -0.40 -24.46
N SER A 400 12.73 0.73 -25.01
CA SER A 400 13.97 0.83 -25.80
C SER A 400 15.27 0.49 -25.04
N GLU A 401 15.19 0.34 -23.72
CA GLU A 401 16.30 -0.14 -22.90
C GLU A 401 16.53 -1.64 -23.04
N TYR A 402 15.49 -2.40 -23.37
CA TYR A 402 15.48 -3.87 -23.46
C TYR A 402 15.33 -4.36 -24.89
N PHE A 403 14.65 -3.60 -25.76
CA PHE A 403 14.36 -3.97 -27.13
C PHE A 403 14.67 -2.84 -28.11
N ASP A 404 14.97 -3.23 -29.37
CA ASP A 404 15.04 -2.28 -30.46
C ASP A 404 13.67 -1.63 -30.70
N LYS A 405 13.65 -0.36 -31.12
CA LYS A 405 12.42 0.43 -31.32
C LYS A 405 11.37 -0.26 -32.20
N GLU A 406 11.79 -1.11 -33.12
CA GLU A 406 10.88 -1.86 -34.00
C GLU A 406 10.09 -2.95 -33.26
N HIS A 407 10.48 -3.29 -32.03
CA HIS A 407 9.84 -4.31 -31.20
C HIS A 407 9.02 -3.75 -30.04
N ILE A 408 9.05 -2.43 -29.82
CA ILE A 408 8.22 -1.77 -28.78
C ILE A 408 6.73 -1.90 -29.12
N ILE A 409 5.92 -2.24 -28.14
CA ILE A 409 4.46 -2.39 -28.25
C ILE A 409 3.75 -1.63 -27.10
N PRO A 410 2.45 -1.26 -27.26
CA PRO A 410 1.65 -1.31 -28.49
C PRO A 410 2.00 -0.23 -29.50
N ASP A 411 2.56 0.91 -29.06
CA ASP A 411 3.02 2.05 -29.87
C ASP A 411 2.09 2.35 -31.07
N ASN A 412 2.62 2.27 -32.30
CA ASN A 412 1.88 2.52 -33.55
C ASN A 412 1.59 1.24 -34.35
N LYS A 413 1.63 0.06 -33.72
CA LYS A 413 1.54 -1.25 -34.39
C LYS A 413 0.10 -1.74 -34.48
N PRO A 414 -0.48 -1.74 -35.70
CA PRO A 414 -1.91 -2.02 -35.87
C PRO A 414 -2.32 -3.45 -35.50
N GLU A 415 -1.39 -4.41 -35.46
CA GLU A 415 -1.67 -5.79 -35.05
C GLU A 415 -1.99 -5.95 -33.57
N TRP A 416 -1.66 -4.96 -32.75
CA TRP A 416 -1.95 -4.93 -31.31
C TRP A 416 -3.17 -4.07 -30.93
N LEU A 417 -3.78 -3.37 -31.91
CA LEU A 417 -4.89 -2.46 -31.61
C LEU A 417 -6.14 -3.19 -31.14
N ASP A 418 -6.56 -4.23 -31.85
CA ASP A 418 -7.84 -4.89 -31.58
C ASP A 418 -7.84 -5.58 -30.20
N ILE A 419 -6.73 -6.19 -29.79
CA ILE A 419 -6.62 -6.85 -28.48
C ILE A 419 -6.66 -5.86 -27.32
N ILE A 420 -6.04 -4.66 -27.44
CA ILE A 420 -6.11 -3.64 -26.37
C ILE A 420 -7.49 -2.98 -26.32
N LEU A 421 -8.17 -2.80 -27.47
CA LEU A 421 -9.54 -2.31 -27.50
C LEU A 421 -10.52 -3.30 -26.87
N ASP A 422 -10.31 -4.60 -27.07
CA ASP A 422 -11.10 -5.66 -26.44
C ASP A 422 -10.97 -5.63 -24.91
N ARG A 423 -9.76 -5.45 -24.39
CA ARG A 423 -9.49 -5.30 -22.96
C ARG A 423 -10.18 -4.07 -22.38
N ALA A 424 -10.02 -2.92 -23.03
CA ALA A 424 -10.70 -1.68 -22.64
C ALA A 424 -12.23 -1.80 -22.68
N ASN A 425 -12.78 -2.49 -23.70
CA ASN A 425 -14.21 -2.74 -23.82
C ASN A 425 -14.72 -3.67 -22.71
N SER A 426 -13.97 -4.73 -22.40
CA SER A 426 -14.35 -5.71 -21.38
C SER A 426 -14.38 -5.07 -19.98
N MET A 427 -13.41 -4.24 -19.64
CA MET A 427 -13.40 -3.43 -18.42
C MET A 427 -14.59 -2.48 -18.38
N TYR A 428 -14.74 -1.63 -19.40
CA TYR A 428 -15.79 -0.62 -19.44
C TYR A 428 -17.20 -1.24 -19.32
N GLU A 429 -17.51 -2.24 -20.14
CA GLU A 429 -18.85 -2.83 -20.17
C GLU A 429 -19.22 -3.49 -18.84
N ARG A 430 -18.26 -4.15 -18.19
CA ARG A 430 -18.46 -4.78 -16.89
C ARG A 430 -18.74 -3.74 -15.79
N ASP A 431 -17.96 -2.65 -15.76
CA ASP A 431 -17.83 -1.77 -14.60
C ASP A 431 -18.52 -0.40 -14.76
N LYS A 432 -19.11 -0.13 -15.91
CA LYS A 432 -19.71 1.17 -16.32
C LYS A 432 -20.74 1.77 -15.36
N ASN A 433 -21.37 0.97 -14.49
CA ASN A 433 -22.44 1.42 -13.59
C ASN A 433 -21.96 1.80 -12.17
N HIS A 434 -20.66 1.60 -11.84
CA HIS A 434 -20.13 1.90 -10.51
C HIS A 434 -19.91 3.41 -10.34
N PRO A 435 -20.54 4.07 -9.34
CA PRO A 435 -20.35 5.50 -9.09
C PRO A 435 -18.95 5.82 -8.54
N SER A 436 -18.29 4.89 -7.86
CA SER A 436 -16.92 5.04 -7.35
C SER A 436 -15.90 5.25 -8.47
N ILE A 437 -16.09 4.62 -9.62
CA ILE A 437 -15.19 4.79 -10.77
C ILE A 437 -15.44 6.18 -11.36
N ILE A 438 -14.42 7.03 -11.32
CA ILE A 438 -14.48 8.41 -11.83
C ILE A 438 -13.50 8.65 -12.97
N ILE A 439 -12.52 7.77 -13.14
CA ILE A 439 -11.46 7.83 -14.15
C ILE A 439 -11.29 6.45 -14.79
N TRP A 440 -11.23 6.41 -16.12
CA TRP A 440 -10.79 5.26 -16.88
C TRP A 440 -9.31 5.42 -17.23
N SER A 441 -8.47 4.46 -16.82
CA SER A 441 -7.05 4.43 -17.14
C SER A 441 -6.75 3.43 -18.23
N LEU A 442 -5.88 3.82 -19.18
CA LEU A 442 -5.58 3.03 -20.38
C LEU A 442 -4.57 1.91 -20.13
N GLY A 443 -3.99 1.85 -18.95
CA GLY A 443 -2.96 0.88 -18.57
C GLY A 443 -1.79 1.55 -17.88
N ASN A 444 -0.71 0.79 -17.74
CA ASN A 444 0.51 1.19 -17.05
C ASN A 444 1.72 0.98 -17.96
N GLU A 445 2.78 1.74 -17.77
CA GLU A 445 4.15 1.61 -18.28
C GLU A 445 4.25 0.98 -19.68
N SER A 446 3.39 1.45 -20.59
CA SER A 446 3.39 1.08 -21.99
C SER A 446 3.77 2.26 -22.86
N HIS A 447 4.46 2.00 -23.97
CA HIS A 447 4.92 3.08 -24.82
C HIS A 447 3.75 3.80 -25.48
N GLY A 448 3.60 5.08 -25.19
CA GLY A 448 2.58 5.95 -25.77
C GLY A 448 2.73 6.07 -27.28
N GLY A 449 1.58 6.16 -27.99
CA GLY A 449 1.53 6.27 -29.43
C GLY A 449 0.09 6.22 -29.95
N LYS A 450 -0.05 5.92 -31.23
CA LYS A 450 -1.36 5.92 -31.91
C LYS A 450 -2.35 4.93 -31.27
N ASN A 451 -1.90 3.75 -30.89
CA ASN A 451 -2.81 2.72 -30.38
C ASN A 451 -3.47 3.12 -29.06
N LEU A 452 -2.73 3.73 -28.15
CA LEU A 452 -3.29 4.26 -26.90
C LEU A 452 -4.18 5.48 -27.15
N TYR A 453 -3.84 6.32 -28.13
CA TYR A 453 -4.72 7.40 -28.55
C TYR A 453 -6.07 6.86 -29.10
N GLU A 454 -6.05 5.86 -29.99
CA GLU A 454 -7.28 5.23 -30.49
C GLU A 454 -8.10 4.59 -29.37
N MET A 455 -7.45 3.95 -28.41
CA MET A 455 -8.11 3.39 -27.22
C MET A 455 -8.76 4.49 -26.36
N SER A 456 -8.09 5.63 -26.18
CA SER A 456 -8.67 6.78 -25.48
C SER A 456 -9.94 7.31 -26.18
N GLN A 457 -9.89 7.43 -27.52
CA GLN A 457 -11.06 7.86 -28.31
C GLN A 457 -12.20 6.82 -28.22
N PHE A 458 -11.87 5.55 -28.23
CA PHE A 458 -12.85 4.47 -28.06
C PHE A 458 -13.61 4.61 -26.72
N LEU A 459 -12.91 4.79 -25.60
CA LEU A 459 -13.54 4.96 -24.29
C LEU A 459 -14.33 6.28 -24.19
N ARG A 460 -13.82 7.39 -24.74
CA ARG A 460 -14.57 8.66 -24.78
C ARG A 460 -15.89 8.58 -25.57
N ASN A 461 -15.91 7.77 -26.63
CA ASN A 461 -17.14 7.52 -27.39
C ASN A 461 -18.15 6.67 -26.60
N LYS A 462 -17.68 5.80 -25.72
CA LYS A 462 -18.50 4.95 -24.85
C LYS A 462 -19.04 5.72 -23.64
N ASP A 463 -18.20 6.57 -23.03
CA ASP A 463 -18.51 7.26 -21.78
C ASP A 463 -17.98 8.70 -21.76
N GLN A 464 -18.88 9.63 -21.57
CA GLN A 464 -18.59 11.06 -21.43
C GLN A 464 -18.72 11.54 -19.98
N SER A 465 -19.08 10.65 -19.06
CA SER A 465 -19.29 10.98 -17.64
C SER A 465 -18.04 10.79 -16.77
N ARG A 466 -16.94 10.31 -17.37
CA ARG A 466 -15.65 10.07 -16.75
C ARG A 466 -14.53 10.60 -17.63
N VAL A 467 -13.39 10.91 -17.02
CA VAL A 467 -12.20 11.36 -17.75
C VAL A 467 -11.26 10.20 -18.03
N ILE A 468 -10.38 10.39 -19.02
CA ILE A 468 -9.39 9.39 -19.42
C ILE A 468 -8.03 9.75 -18.85
N HIS A 469 -7.37 8.77 -18.27
CA HIS A 469 -6.04 8.84 -17.69
C HIS A 469 -5.06 7.95 -18.44
N TYR A 470 -3.86 8.45 -18.64
CA TYR A 470 -2.69 7.67 -19.01
C TYR A 470 -1.42 8.45 -18.69
N GLU A 471 -0.44 7.83 -18.01
CA GLU A 471 0.81 8.46 -17.61
C GLU A 471 1.86 8.49 -18.73
N GLY A 472 1.92 7.44 -19.55
CA GLY A 472 2.94 7.25 -20.59
C GLY A 472 2.84 8.17 -21.81
N ILE A 473 2.04 9.24 -21.77
CA ILE A 473 1.95 10.24 -22.85
C ILE A 473 3.28 10.96 -23.12
N PHE A 474 4.22 10.90 -22.18
CA PHE A 474 5.54 11.51 -22.34
C PHE A 474 6.41 10.80 -23.41
N HIS A 475 6.13 9.55 -23.73
CA HIS A 475 6.83 8.80 -24.75
C HIS A 475 6.61 9.39 -26.16
N ASP A 476 5.39 9.87 -26.44
CA ASP A 476 5.07 10.54 -27.69
C ASP A 476 4.05 11.68 -27.46
N ARG A 477 4.55 12.88 -27.23
CA ARG A 477 3.76 14.09 -26.98
C ARG A 477 2.95 14.57 -28.19
N SER A 478 3.12 13.98 -29.39
CA SER A 478 2.23 14.24 -30.52
C SER A 478 0.80 13.71 -30.27
N TYR A 479 0.65 12.76 -29.33
CA TYR A 479 -0.61 12.23 -28.85
C TYR A 479 -0.95 12.72 -27.43
N ASN A 480 -0.61 13.97 -27.09
CA ASN A 480 -0.85 14.50 -25.74
C ASN A 480 -2.33 14.48 -25.30
N GLU A 481 -3.26 14.43 -26.27
CA GLU A 481 -4.70 14.33 -26.01
C GLU A 481 -5.18 12.91 -25.61
N THR A 482 -4.29 11.93 -25.58
CA THR A 482 -4.60 10.58 -25.09
C THR A 482 -5.12 10.62 -23.65
N SER A 483 -4.54 11.44 -22.78
CA SER A 483 -4.97 11.64 -21.40
C SER A 483 -5.58 13.04 -21.20
N ASP A 484 -6.64 13.13 -20.40
CA ASP A 484 -7.23 14.40 -19.96
C ASP A 484 -6.42 15.05 -18.81
N ILE A 485 -5.54 14.28 -18.19
CA ILE A 485 -4.78 14.60 -17.00
C ILE A 485 -3.29 14.53 -17.33
N GLU A 486 -2.49 15.44 -16.81
CA GLU A 486 -1.05 15.23 -16.70
C GLU A 486 -0.80 14.33 -15.50
N SER A 487 -0.25 13.17 -15.75
CA SER A 487 0.04 12.17 -14.73
C SER A 487 1.51 11.78 -14.81
N GLN A 488 2.15 11.73 -13.67
CA GLN A 488 3.57 11.38 -13.58
C GLN A 488 3.80 10.36 -12.46
N MET A 489 4.94 9.69 -12.52
CA MET A 489 5.38 8.74 -11.50
C MET A 489 6.63 9.25 -10.82
N TYR A 490 6.70 9.15 -9.50
CA TYR A 490 7.88 9.41 -8.65
C TYR A 490 8.61 10.74 -8.92
N THR A 491 7.88 11.73 -9.44
CA THR A 491 8.46 13.04 -9.74
C THR A 491 8.75 13.81 -8.45
N TYR A 492 9.96 14.30 -8.32
CA TYR A 492 10.38 15.03 -7.12
C TYR A 492 9.65 16.36 -6.97
N VAL A 493 9.36 16.74 -5.72
CA VAL A 493 8.61 17.97 -5.38
C VAL A 493 9.09 19.20 -6.16
N LYS A 494 10.41 19.42 -6.25
CA LYS A 494 10.99 20.57 -6.99
C LYS A 494 10.69 20.56 -8.49
N ASP A 495 10.60 19.36 -9.10
CA ASP A 495 10.33 19.22 -10.52
C ASP A 495 8.84 19.36 -10.81
N ILE A 496 7.97 18.92 -9.90
CA ILE A 496 6.53 19.19 -9.93
C ILE A 496 6.29 20.70 -9.86
N GLU A 497 6.91 21.41 -8.91
CA GLU A 497 6.79 22.86 -8.80
C GLU A 497 7.21 23.56 -10.10
N LYS A 498 8.33 23.14 -10.67
CA LYS A 498 8.81 23.67 -11.94
C LYS A 498 7.82 23.41 -13.07
N TYR A 499 7.27 22.20 -13.17
CA TYR A 499 6.26 21.84 -14.17
C TYR A 499 5.01 22.73 -14.04
N LEU A 500 4.43 22.82 -12.85
CA LEU A 500 3.21 23.57 -12.56
C LEU A 500 3.34 25.08 -12.76
N THR A 501 4.54 25.61 -12.74
CA THR A 501 4.78 27.04 -13.06
C THR A 501 4.79 27.33 -14.56
N THR A 502 5.01 26.32 -15.40
CA THR A 502 5.18 26.46 -16.85
C THR A 502 4.04 25.85 -17.68
N HIS A 503 3.30 24.90 -17.12
CA HIS A 503 2.19 24.19 -17.76
C HIS A 503 0.93 24.33 -16.90
N GLN A 504 -0.16 24.82 -17.51
CA GLN A 504 -1.41 25.11 -16.80
C GLN A 504 -2.65 24.66 -17.60
N ASP A 505 -2.46 23.74 -18.52
CA ASP A 505 -3.49 23.27 -19.46
C ASP A 505 -4.27 22.04 -18.96
N LYS A 506 -3.67 21.24 -18.07
CA LYS A 506 -4.28 20.03 -17.52
C LYS A 506 -4.20 19.99 -16.00
N PRO A 507 -5.14 19.31 -15.32
CA PRO A 507 -4.96 18.91 -13.92
C PRO A 507 -3.78 17.95 -13.79
N PHE A 508 -3.09 18.00 -12.66
CA PHE A 508 -1.90 17.21 -12.40
C PHE A 508 -2.11 16.25 -11.24
N ILE A 509 -1.75 14.99 -11.42
CA ILE A 509 -1.66 13.98 -10.35
C ILE A 509 -0.36 13.21 -10.43
N LEU A 510 -0.01 12.56 -9.33
CA LEU A 510 0.98 11.48 -9.30
C LEU A 510 0.23 10.15 -9.26
N CYS A 511 0.19 9.40 -10.37
CA CYS A 511 -0.43 8.08 -10.35
C CYS A 511 0.37 7.08 -9.49
N GLU A 512 1.67 7.36 -9.29
CA GLU A 512 2.52 6.66 -8.35
C GLU A 512 3.50 7.64 -7.70
N TYR A 513 3.67 7.56 -6.39
CA TYR A 513 4.67 8.32 -5.64
C TYR A 513 4.92 7.72 -4.27
N ALA A 514 5.94 8.23 -3.57
CA ALA A 514 6.29 7.82 -2.22
C ALA A 514 6.42 6.30 -2.10
N HIS A 515 7.32 5.72 -2.91
CA HIS A 515 7.55 4.28 -2.98
C HIS A 515 7.81 3.69 -1.60
N SER A 516 6.87 2.84 -1.13
CA SER A 516 6.77 2.43 0.27
C SER A 516 7.59 1.20 0.63
N MET A 517 8.66 0.92 -0.11
CA MET A 517 9.48 -0.28 0.10
C MET A 517 10.24 -0.22 1.43
N GLY A 518 10.00 -1.23 2.29
CA GLY A 518 10.64 -1.34 3.59
C GLY A 518 10.40 -0.11 4.48
N ASN A 519 11.46 0.37 5.15
CA ASN A 519 11.45 1.56 5.98
C ASN A 519 11.63 2.82 5.13
N SER A 520 10.53 3.47 4.77
CA SER A 520 10.45 4.53 3.75
C SER A 520 9.36 5.56 4.07
N ASN A 521 8.81 6.25 3.05
CA ASN A 521 7.82 7.35 3.14
C ASN A 521 8.32 8.58 3.91
N GLY A 522 9.62 8.82 3.92
CA GLY A 522 10.19 10.07 4.40
C GLY A 522 9.75 11.26 3.53
N ALA A 523 9.52 12.40 4.16
CA ALA A 523 9.14 13.67 3.52
C ALA A 523 7.79 13.66 2.77
N LEU A 524 6.89 12.70 3.04
CA LEU A 524 5.55 12.64 2.43
C LEU A 524 4.79 13.96 2.53
N PHE A 525 4.87 14.66 3.67
CA PHE A 525 4.20 15.94 3.90
C PHE A 525 4.54 17.02 2.86
N LYS A 526 5.71 16.97 2.21
CA LYS A 526 6.10 17.93 1.18
C LYS A 526 5.24 17.84 -0.09
N TYR A 527 4.80 16.66 -0.45
CA TYR A 527 3.84 16.45 -1.53
C TYR A 527 2.44 16.99 -1.16
N ILE A 528 2.04 16.81 0.10
CA ILE A 528 0.75 17.32 0.60
C ILE A 528 0.74 18.86 0.65
N ASP A 529 1.87 19.49 0.94
CA ASP A 529 1.97 20.94 0.91
C ASP A 529 1.76 21.54 -0.50
N LEU A 530 2.05 20.78 -1.57
CA LEU A 530 1.77 21.20 -2.94
C LEU A 530 0.26 21.38 -3.22
N GLU A 531 -0.61 20.60 -2.58
CA GLU A 531 -2.07 20.68 -2.72
C GLU A 531 -2.62 22.06 -2.34
N LYS A 532 -2.01 22.67 -1.34
CA LYS A 532 -2.37 24.01 -0.83
C LYS A 532 -1.81 25.12 -1.69
N LYS A 533 -0.65 24.87 -2.30
CA LYS A 533 0.12 25.86 -3.05
C LYS A 533 -0.29 25.97 -4.52
N TYR A 534 -0.62 24.86 -5.14
CA TYR A 534 -0.90 24.74 -6.57
C TYR A 534 -2.29 24.16 -6.84
N PRO A 535 -3.27 24.95 -7.33
CA PRO A 535 -4.63 24.44 -7.58
C PRO A 535 -4.70 23.27 -8.57
N LEU A 536 -3.78 23.20 -9.55
CA LEU A 536 -3.71 22.14 -10.54
C LEU A 536 -3.16 20.81 -9.97
N TYR A 537 -2.39 20.87 -8.89
CA TYR A 537 -1.90 19.67 -8.22
C TYR A 537 -3.02 19.08 -7.36
N GLN A 538 -3.48 17.91 -7.72
CA GLN A 538 -4.65 17.29 -7.10
C GLN A 538 -4.33 15.97 -6.40
N GLY A 539 -3.12 15.89 -5.81
CA GLY A 539 -2.69 14.75 -5.01
C GLY A 539 -2.12 13.59 -5.84
N GLY A 540 -2.21 12.39 -5.31
CA GLY A 540 -1.65 11.21 -5.96
C GLY A 540 -1.97 9.90 -5.24
N PHE A 541 -1.32 8.83 -5.72
CA PHE A 541 -1.55 7.46 -5.26
C PHE A 541 -0.22 6.86 -4.80
N ILE A 542 -0.08 6.58 -3.50
CA ILE A 542 1.13 5.97 -2.93
C ILE A 542 1.33 4.58 -3.55
N TRP A 543 2.55 4.25 -3.93
CA TRP A 543 2.95 2.91 -4.32
C TRP A 543 3.56 2.17 -3.14
N ASP A 544 3.02 1.01 -2.66
CA ASP A 544 1.65 0.59 -2.87
C ASP A 544 0.98 0.26 -1.52
N TYR A 545 -0.17 -0.36 -1.54
CA TYR A 545 -0.94 -0.61 -0.32
C TYR A 545 -0.46 -1.83 0.46
N ILE A 546 -0.04 -2.94 -0.21
CA ILE A 546 0.22 -4.22 0.47
C ILE A 546 1.47 -4.94 -0.04
N ASP A 547 2.33 -5.36 0.89
CA ASP A 547 3.46 -6.24 0.54
C ASP A 547 2.99 -7.50 -0.19
N GLN A 548 3.63 -7.84 -1.30
CA GLN A 548 3.34 -9.03 -2.09
C GLN A 548 4.25 -10.22 -1.68
N ALA A 549 4.41 -10.49 -0.39
CA ALA A 549 5.16 -11.66 0.10
C ALA A 549 4.27 -12.89 0.22
N LEU A 550 4.79 -14.04 -0.22
CA LEU A 550 4.10 -15.32 -0.15
C LEU A 550 4.45 -16.08 1.12
N TYR A 551 3.43 -16.62 1.80
CA TYR A 551 3.65 -17.48 2.96
C TYR A 551 3.96 -18.91 2.51
N HIS A 552 5.18 -19.37 2.77
CA HIS A 552 5.66 -20.70 2.39
C HIS A 552 6.58 -21.25 3.48
N ASP A 553 6.40 -22.55 3.83
CA ASP A 553 7.20 -23.26 4.85
C ASP A 553 7.36 -22.51 6.19
N GLY A 554 6.29 -21.81 6.61
CA GLY A 554 6.25 -21.16 7.92
C GLY A 554 6.81 -19.74 7.95
N LYS A 555 7.22 -19.18 6.81
CA LYS A 555 7.75 -17.82 6.71
C LYS A 555 7.17 -17.06 5.50
N LEU A 556 7.31 -15.73 5.52
CA LEU A 556 7.07 -14.88 4.36
C LEU A 556 8.29 -14.94 3.45
N CYS A 557 8.03 -15.22 2.17
CA CYS A 557 9.01 -15.35 1.11
C CYS A 557 8.83 -14.23 0.08
N TYR A 558 9.95 -13.74 -0.44
CA TYR A 558 9.98 -12.78 -1.54
C TYR A 558 10.64 -13.38 -2.78
N GLY A 559 10.82 -12.61 -3.86
CA GLY A 559 11.43 -13.08 -5.09
C GLY A 559 12.81 -13.69 -4.87
N GLY A 560 13.10 -14.80 -5.54
CA GLY A 560 14.34 -15.57 -5.40
C GLY A 560 14.29 -16.71 -4.38
N ASP A 561 13.36 -16.67 -3.43
CA ASP A 561 13.23 -17.71 -2.40
C ASP A 561 12.77 -19.06 -2.95
N PHE A 562 12.05 -19.04 -4.05
CA PHE A 562 11.63 -20.25 -4.78
C PHE A 562 12.68 -20.75 -5.77
N LYS A 563 13.89 -20.14 -5.77
CA LYS A 563 15.01 -20.44 -6.67
C LYS A 563 14.74 -20.14 -8.14
N GLU A 564 13.73 -19.33 -8.39
CA GLU A 564 13.41 -18.82 -9.73
C GLU A 564 14.46 -17.84 -10.23
N ARG A 565 14.58 -17.76 -11.55
CA ARG A 565 15.42 -16.78 -12.28
C ARG A 565 14.76 -16.49 -13.63
N PRO A 566 14.65 -15.22 -14.03
CA PRO A 566 15.07 -14.00 -13.32
C PRO A 566 14.25 -13.73 -12.05
N SER A 567 14.71 -12.79 -11.20
CA SER A 567 13.98 -12.35 -10.00
C SER A 567 14.45 -10.96 -9.59
N ASP A 568 13.50 -10.12 -9.19
CA ASP A 568 13.73 -8.78 -8.62
C ASP A 568 13.62 -8.77 -7.09
N TYR A 569 13.77 -9.94 -6.49
CA TYR A 569 13.94 -10.17 -5.05
C TYR A 569 12.86 -9.51 -4.18
N ASP A 570 13.27 -8.67 -3.23
CA ASP A 570 12.42 -8.03 -2.22
C ASP A 570 11.69 -6.76 -2.71
N PHE A 571 11.81 -6.39 -3.99
CA PHE A 571 11.00 -5.33 -4.60
C PHE A 571 9.48 -5.58 -4.54
N CYS A 572 9.05 -6.79 -4.24
CA CYS A 572 7.65 -7.09 -3.92
C CYS A 572 7.19 -6.59 -2.53
N GLY A 573 8.07 -5.97 -1.75
CA GLY A 573 7.84 -5.54 -0.37
C GLY A 573 7.65 -4.04 -0.19
N ASP A 574 6.76 -3.43 -0.94
CA ASP A 574 6.53 -1.98 -1.01
C ASP A 574 5.19 -1.52 -0.41
N GLY A 575 4.59 -2.36 0.44
CA GLY A 575 3.29 -2.10 1.05
C GLY A 575 3.29 -1.10 2.22
N LEU A 576 2.22 -0.29 2.31
CA LEU A 576 1.84 0.44 3.52
C LEU A 576 1.34 -0.50 4.62
N VAL A 577 0.88 -1.68 4.24
CA VAL A 577 0.58 -2.78 5.15
C VAL A 577 1.43 -4.00 4.79
N PHE A 578 1.79 -4.79 5.81
CA PHE A 578 2.47 -6.06 5.58
C PHE A 578 1.58 -7.06 4.84
N ALA A 579 2.16 -8.09 4.24
CA ALA A 579 1.42 -9.12 3.52
C ALA A 579 0.33 -9.82 4.37
N ASN A 580 0.43 -9.77 5.70
CA ASN A 580 -0.60 -10.25 6.64
C ASN A 580 -1.67 -9.21 7.01
N ARG A 581 -1.71 -8.06 6.32
CA ARG A 581 -2.65 -6.93 6.51
C ARG A 581 -2.51 -6.16 7.82
N LYS A 582 -1.44 -6.36 8.58
CA LYS A 582 -1.12 -5.47 9.69
C LYS A 582 -0.50 -4.18 9.15
N ASN A 583 -0.86 -3.06 9.75
CA ASN A 583 -0.26 -1.77 9.39
C ASN A 583 1.24 -1.77 9.65
N THR A 584 2.00 -1.19 8.72
CA THR A 584 3.38 -0.80 8.98
C THR A 584 3.40 0.52 9.76
N PRO A 585 4.50 0.87 10.41
CA PRO A 585 4.65 2.17 11.08
C PRO A 585 4.43 3.39 10.16
N LYS A 586 4.60 3.22 8.85
CA LYS A 586 4.35 4.26 7.83
C LYS A 586 2.92 4.77 7.82
N MET A 587 1.96 3.91 8.17
CA MET A 587 0.54 4.26 8.19
C MET A 587 0.19 5.36 9.20
N GLN A 588 0.99 5.56 10.25
CA GLN A 588 0.83 6.69 11.17
C GLN A 588 1.09 8.02 10.44
N GLU A 589 2.14 8.09 9.65
CA GLU A 589 2.49 9.28 8.85
C GLU A 589 1.45 9.54 7.75
N VAL A 590 1.04 8.49 7.02
CA VAL A 590 0.00 8.58 5.98
C VAL A 590 -1.31 9.13 6.57
N LYS A 591 -1.75 8.58 7.70
CA LYS A 591 -2.98 9.04 8.37
C LYS A 591 -2.94 10.51 8.72
N TYR A 592 -1.83 11.00 9.24
CA TYR A 592 -1.65 12.41 9.57
C TYR A 592 -1.60 13.29 8.31
N CYS A 593 -0.78 12.92 7.33
CA CYS A 593 -0.64 13.67 6.10
C CYS A 593 -1.95 13.78 5.31
N TYR A 594 -2.78 12.73 5.32
CA TYR A 594 -4.03 12.65 4.58
C TYR A 594 -5.26 13.17 5.35
N GLN A 595 -5.08 13.74 6.56
CA GLN A 595 -6.20 14.27 7.32
C GLN A 595 -6.87 15.48 6.64
N TYR A 596 -8.18 15.61 6.85
CA TYR A 596 -9.02 16.64 6.22
C TYR A 596 -9.24 17.89 7.08
N VAL A 597 -8.57 18.00 8.19
CA VAL A 597 -8.62 19.18 9.05
C VAL A 597 -7.22 19.58 9.42
N ASP A 598 -6.85 20.81 9.07
CA ASP A 598 -5.61 21.40 9.55
C ASP A 598 -5.89 22.17 10.84
N PHE A 599 -4.97 22.06 11.80
CA PHE A 599 -5.04 22.78 13.05
C PHE A 599 -3.92 23.84 13.12
N THR A 600 -4.27 25.02 13.63
CA THR A 600 -3.27 26.02 14.07
C THR A 600 -3.55 26.34 15.52
N ILE A 601 -2.61 26.02 16.40
CA ILE A 601 -2.82 26.09 17.83
C ILE A 601 -1.84 27.07 18.46
N ASN A 602 -2.33 27.88 19.39
CA ASN A 602 -1.51 28.68 20.28
C ASN A 602 -2.10 28.65 21.70
N GLU A 603 -1.47 29.39 22.61
CA GLU A 603 -1.88 29.41 24.02
C GLU A 603 -3.33 29.91 24.22
N GLN A 604 -3.87 30.70 23.30
CA GLN A 604 -5.16 31.38 23.46
C GLN A 604 -6.26 30.74 22.66
N GLU A 605 -5.95 30.19 21.49
CA GLU A 605 -6.95 29.73 20.53
C GLU A 605 -6.50 28.50 19.72
N ILE A 606 -7.49 27.79 19.24
CA ILE A 606 -7.39 26.65 18.34
C ILE A 606 -8.18 26.98 17.09
N LYS A 607 -7.49 27.15 15.97
CA LYS A 607 -8.08 27.35 14.66
C LYS A 607 -8.18 26.00 13.95
N LEU A 608 -9.35 25.73 13.35
CA LEU A 608 -9.63 24.55 12.54
C LEU A 608 -9.93 25.00 11.10
N ASP A 609 -9.18 24.49 10.14
CA ASP A 609 -9.45 24.64 8.70
C ASP A 609 -10.08 23.34 8.19
N ASN A 610 -11.38 23.37 7.92
CA ASN A 610 -12.13 22.22 7.41
C ASN A 610 -11.91 22.06 5.90
N ARG A 611 -11.16 21.05 5.49
CA ARG A 611 -10.86 20.74 4.08
C ARG A 611 -11.82 19.69 3.49
N TYR A 612 -12.74 19.15 4.25
CA TYR A 612 -13.82 18.31 3.72
C TYR A 612 -14.60 19.06 2.64
N LEU A 613 -15.04 18.34 1.60
CA LEU A 613 -15.83 18.92 0.52
C LEU A 613 -17.32 19.03 0.86
N PHE A 614 -17.82 18.08 1.66
CA PHE A 614 -19.27 17.91 1.92
C PHE A 614 -19.60 17.68 3.39
N THR A 615 -18.62 17.61 4.30
CA THR A 615 -18.82 17.23 5.69
C THR A 615 -18.60 18.41 6.65
N ASP A 616 -19.62 18.76 7.43
CA ASP A 616 -19.52 19.74 8.54
C ASP A 616 -18.86 19.10 9.77
N LEU A 617 -17.99 19.84 10.45
CA LEU A 617 -17.29 19.32 11.62
C LEU A 617 -18.22 19.05 12.84
N ASN A 618 -19.46 19.54 12.82
CA ASN A 618 -20.45 19.21 13.86
C ASN A 618 -20.84 17.72 13.90
N GLU A 619 -20.48 16.95 12.88
CA GLU A 619 -20.62 15.48 12.86
C GLU A 619 -19.58 14.77 13.73
N TYR A 620 -18.58 15.50 14.21
CA TYR A 620 -17.46 15.00 15.00
C TYR A 620 -17.45 15.61 16.41
N THR A 621 -16.74 14.94 17.29
CA THR A 621 -16.37 15.45 18.60
C THR A 621 -14.91 15.85 18.61
N LEU A 622 -14.62 17.08 18.98
CA LEU A 622 -13.26 17.54 19.24
C LEU A 622 -12.90 17.26 20.70
N GLN A 623 -12.02 16.30 20.93
CA GLN A 623 -11.42 16.04 22.23
C GLN A 623 -10.13 16.85 22.38
N ILE A 624 -10.00 17.56 23.48
CA ILE A 624 -8.85 18.40 23.82
C ILE A 624 -8.29 17.93 25.15
N ASP A 625 -7.06 17.40 25.14
CA ASP A 625 -6.38 16.87 26.32
C ASP A 625 -5.19 17.75 26.68
N LEU A 626 -5.12 18.21 27.92
CA LEU A 626 -3.94 18.86 28.48
C LEU A 626 -3.10 17.82 29.23
N LEU A 627 -1.86 17.68 28.81
CA LEU A 627 -0.89 16.81 29.44
C LEU A 627 0.12 17.64 30.24
N CYS A 628 0.63 17.06 31.34
CA CYS A 628 1.77 17.55 32.09
C CYS A 628 2.77 16.41 32.23
N ASP A 629 4.02 16.62 31.82
CA ASP A 629 5.08 15.59 31.80
C ASP A 629 4.62 14.28 31.13
N GLY A 630 3.83 14.40 30.07
CA GLY A 630 3.27 13.29 29.29
C GLY A 630 2.02 12.61 29.88
N TYR A 631 1.52 13.04 31.04
CA TYR A 631 0.31 12.50 31.67
C TYR A 631 -0.90 13.42 31.45
N VAL A 632 -2.03 12.88 31.01
CA VAL A 632 -3.27 13.64 30.85
C VAL A 632 -3.78 14.11 32.22
N ILE A 633 -3.85 15.43 32.40
CA ILE A 633 -4.32 16.05 33.66
C ILE A 633 -5.71 16.68 33.51
N LYS A 634 -6.11 17.06 32.31
CA LYS A 634 -7.43 17.58 31.99
C LYS A 634 -7.85 17.12 30.61
N SER A 635 -9.16 16.91 30.42
CA SER A 635 -9.75 16.56 29.14
C SER A 635 -11.08 17.28 28.95
N GLN A 636 -11.36 17.74 27.72
CA GLN A 636 -12.62 18.39 27.36
C GLN A 636 -13.07 17.94 25.99
N ASN A 637 -14.37 17.64 25.85
CA ASN A 637 -14.99 17.36 24.55
C ASN A 637 -15.86 18.55 24.14
N VAL A 638 -15.75 18.94 22.87
CA VAL A 638 -16.49 20.07 22.29
C VAL A 638 -17.05 19.65 20.93
N ILE A 639 -18.27 20.02 20.61
CA ILE A 639 -18.79 19.95 19.23
C ILE A 639 -18.56 21.31 18.61
N VAL A 640 -17.88 21.29 17.45
CA VAL A 640 -17.51 22.49 16.71
C VAL A 640 -18.24 22.48 15.37
N ALA A 641 -19.06 23.48 15.12
CA ALA A 641 -19.65 23.68 13.81
C ALA A 641 -18.64 24.42 12.91
N CYS A 642 -18.32 23.80 11.78
CA CYS A 642 -17.50 24.39 10.74
C CYS A 642 -17.92 23.78 9.41
N ALA A 643 -18.59 24.57 8.60
CA ALA A 643 -19.05 24.11 7.28
C ALA A 643 -17.88 23.64 6.42
N PRO A 644 -18.14 22.76 5.41
CA PRO A 644 -17.13 22.34 4.44
C PRO A 644 -16.39 23.52 3.82
N GLN A 645 -15.09 23.38 3.60
CA GLN A 645 -14.21 24.39 2.98
C GLN A 645 -14.20 25.75 3.72
N ASN A 646 -14.47 25.73 5.03
CA ASN A 646 -14.47 26.92 5.90
C ASN A 646 -13.50 26.76 7.07
N THR A 647 -13.28 27.87 7.73
CA THR A 647 -12.42 27.98 8.92
C THR A 647 -13.24 28.42 10.13
N THR A 648 -12.94 27.86 11.28
CA THR A 648 -13.48 28.31 12.58
C THR A 648 -12.38 28.38 13.62
N THR A 649 -12.62 29.19 14.67
CA THR A 649 -11.68 29.32 15.79
C THR A 649 -12.43 29.16 17.09
N ILE A 650 -11.88 28.37 18.00
CA ILE A 650 -12.38 28.24 19.37
C ILE A 650 -11.31 28.70 20.36
N LYS A 651 -11.72 29.09 21.53
CA LYS A 651 -10.80 29.45 22.61
C LYS A 651 -10.13 28.19 23.15
N ASN A 652 -8.79 28.25 23.39
CA ASN A 652 -8.11 27.21 24.16
C ASN A 652 -8.74 27.15 25.59
N PRO A 653 -9.29 25.98 26.00
CA PRO A 653 -10.00 25.89 27.27
C PRO A 653 -9.07 25.85 28.49
N PHE A 654 -7.77 25.71 28.30
CA PHE A 654 -6.80 25.51 29.35
C PHE A 654 -5.82 26.69 29.45
N VAL A 655 -5.45 27.01 30.68
CA VAL A 655 -4.37 27.94 31.00
C VAL A 655 -3.31 27.14 31.76
N VAL A 656 -2.08 27.26 31.41
CA VAL A 656 -0.93 26.54 31.99
C VAL A 656 -0.07 27.49 32.84
N GLU A 657 0.70 26.93 33.76
CA GLU A 657 1.73 27.62 34.54
C GLU A 657 3.08 27.38 33.86
N GLU A 658 4.01 28.33 33.92
CA GLU A 658 5.28 28.24 33.18
C GLU A 658 6.35 27.31 33.85
N ASP A 659 5.99 26.62 34.92
CA ASP A 659 6.94 25.86 35.77
C ASP A 659 7.10 24.39 35.36
N LYS A 660 6.30 23.90 34.41
CA LYS A 660 6.29 22.50 33.95
C LYS A 660 6.11 22.38 32.46
N GLU A 661 6.47 21.23 31.93
CA GLU A 661 6.21 20.92 30.54
C GLU A 661 4.75 20.55 30.32
N TYR A 662 4.03 21.33 29.52
CA TYR A 662 2.66 21.07 29.11
C TYR A 662 2.56 20.81 27.64
N VAL A 663 1.64 19.91 27.30
CA VAL A 663 1.31 19.56 25.92
C VAL A 663 -0.20 19.56 25.76
N LEU A 664 -0.68 20.13 24.67
CA LEU A 664 -2.09 20.10 24.29
C LEU A 664 -2.28 19.15 23.11
N ASN A 665 -2.99 18.07 23.32
CA ASN A 665 -3.38 17.13 22.28
C ASN A 665 -4.80 17.41 21.82
N ILE A 666 -5.02 17.43 20.52
CA ILE A 666 -6.33 17.62 19.93
C ILE A 666 -6.66 16.46 19.03
N TYR A 667 -7.87 15.92 19.16
CA TYR A 667 -8.35 14.80 18.35
C TYR A 667 -9.75 15.09 17.83
N LEU A 668 -9.94 15.01 16.53
CA LEU A 668 -11.26 15.01 15.90
C LEU A 668 -11.75 13.57 15.79
N LYS A 669 -12.84 13.24 16.49
CA LYS A 669 -13.33 11.85 16.66
C LYS A 669 -14.78 11.68 16.22
N LYS A 670 -15.09 10.50 15.68
CA LYS A 670 -16.43 10.01 15.45
C LYS A 670 -16.44 8.51 15.74
N ASP A 671 -17.42 8.00 16.48
CA ASP A 671 -17.56 6.59 16.84
C ASP A 671 -16.28 5.96 17.43
N ASN A 672 -15.57 6.70 18.30
CA ASN A 672 -14.27 6.35 18.89
C ASN A 672 -13.07 6.29 17.91
N GLN A 673 -13.28 6.55 16.64
CA GLN A 673 -12.21 6.63 15.66
C GLN A 673 -11.68 8.06 15.57
N VAL A 674 -10.35 8.22 15.50
CA VAL A 674 -9.67 9.49 15.25
C VAL A 674 -9.54 9.71 13.76
N TYR A 675 -10.02 10.86 13.27
CA TYR A 675 -9.94 11.26 11.85
C TYR A 675 -8.88 12.33 11.60
N ALA A 676 -8.66 13.21 12.57
CA ALA A 676 -7.58 14.18 12.52
C ALA A 676 -7.05 14.45 13.93
N TYR A 677 -5.79 14.83 14.02
CA TYR A 677 -5.17 15.16 15.30
C TYR A 677 -4.02 16.14 15.10
N GLU A 678 -3.71 16.86 16.18
CA GLU A 678 -2.60 17.79 16.23
C GLU A 678 -2.14 17.97 17.67
N GLN A 679 -0.91 18.44 17.84
CA GLN A 679 -0.31 18.68 19.13
C GLN A 679 0.30 20.07 19.20
N TYR A 680 0.18 20.73 20.34
CA TYR A 680 0.88 21.96 20.67
C TYR A 680 1.69 21.77 21.94
N ILE A 681 3.00 21.96 21.83
CA ILE A 681 3.95 21.87 22.94
C ILE A 681 4.19 23.29 23.45
N TYR A 682 3.85 23.54 24.71
CA TYR A 682 4.09 24.84 25.36
C TYR A 682 5.58 25.02 25.60
N ASN A 683 6.03 26.27 25.49
CA ASN A 683 7.42 26.60 25.82
C ASN A 683 7.71 26.31 27.30
N TYR A 684 8.74 25.54 27.56
CA TYR A 684 9.20 25.20 28.90
C TYR A 684 10.73 25.28 28.98
N GLU A 685 11.26 25.95 29.99
CA GLU A 685 12.68 25.94 30.30
C GLU A 685 12.93 24.94 31.43
N PRO A 686 13.66 23.84 31.19
CA PRO A 686 13.96 22.86 32.21
C PRO A 686 14.70 23.50 33.38
N GLN A 687 14.25 23.23 34.60
CA GLN A 687 14.98 23.66 35.77
C GLN A 687 16.26 22.84 35.93
N THR A 688 17.40 23.49 36.16
CA THR A 688 18.68 22.81 36.42
C THR A 688 18.57 21.91 37.65
N VAL A 689 18.60 20.57 37.39
CA VAL A 689 18.66 19.60 38.49
C VAL A 689 20.00 19.73 39.18
N LYS A 690 20.00 19.90 40.51
CA LYS A 690 21.27 19.94 41.28
C LYS A 690 21.88 18.57 41.27
N ASN A 691 23.16 18.49 40.87
CA ASN A 691 23.94 17.28 40.95
C ASN A 691 24.14 16.80 42.41
N SER A 692 24.35 15.51 42.56
CA SER A 692 24.51 14.86 43.86
C SER A 692 25.67 15.48 44.65
N SER A 693 25.47 15.68 45.97
CA SER A 693 26.50 16.10 46.92
C SER A 693 27.16 14.94 47.62
N LEU A 694 26.84 13.68 47.28
CA LEU A 694 27.45 12.50 47.88
C LEU A 694 28.87 12.33 47.36
N PRO A 695 29.83 11.88 48.21
CA PRO A 695 31.21 11.70 47.79
C PRO A 695 31.40 10.45 46.92
N VAL A 696 32.39 10.51 46.06
CA VAL A 696 32.87 9.38 45.25
C VAL A 696 34.27 8.95 45.66
N LYS A 697 34.51 7.65 45.58
CA LYS A 697 35.87 7.07 45.73
C LYS A 697 36.38 6.70 44.35
N VAL A 698 37.50 7.30 43.92
CA VAL A 698 38.14 6.98 42.66
C VAL A 698 39.36 6.10 42.89
N ILE A 699 39.40 4.98 42.18
CA ILE A 699 40.50 4.01 42.17
C ILE A 699 41.09 4.02 40.76
N GLU A 700 42.30 4.52 40.61
CA GLU A 700 42.95 4.56 39.31
C GLU A 700 44.13 3.61 39.31
N ASP A 701 44.19 2.69 38.36
CA ASP A 701 45.26 1.75 38.16
C ASP A 701 45.80 1.85 36.73
N TYR A 702 46.76 0.99 36.43
CA TYR A 702 47.42 0.94 35.12
C TYR A 702 46.45 0.74 33.93
N LEU A 703 45.47 -0.15 34.09
CA LEU A 703 44.54 -0.52 33.01
C LEU A 703 43.19 0.21 33.09
N ASN A 704 42.71 0.49 34.30
CA ASN A 704 41.34 0.94 34.54
C ASN A 704 41.26 2.12 35.52
N VAL A 705 40.13 2.83 35.41
CA VAL A 705 39.67 3.78 36.42
C VAL A 705 38.34 3.28 36.96
N GLY A 706 38.23 3.07 38.28
CA GLY A 706 37.00 2.74 38.96
C GLY A 706 36.44 3.94 39.71
N VAL A 707 35.16 4.22 39.58
CA VAL A 707 34.43 5.22 40.37
C VAL A 707 33.39 4.49 41.20
N VAL A 708 33.53 4.60 42.53
CA VAL A 708 32.73 3.82 43.49
C VAL A 708 31.98 4.73 44.42
N GLY A 709 30.69 4.56 44.54
CA GLY A 709 29.83 5.19 45.54
C GLY A 709 29.28 4.15 46.50
N LYS A 710 28.26 4.53 47.27
CA LYS A 710 27.64 3.65 48.26
C LYS A 710 26.98 2.44 47.60
N ASP A 711 26.23 2.70 46.54
CA ASP A 711 25.32 1.71 45.94
C ASP A 711 25.70 1.37 44.48
N PHE A 712 26.82 1.96 43.97
CA PHE A 712 27.25 1.76 42.59
C PHE A 712 28.78 1.56 42.45
N ASN A 713 29.16 0.98 41.32
CA ASN A 713 30.55 0.86 40.89
C ASN A 713 30.62 0.95 39.35
N VAL A 714 31.33 1.95 38.83
CA VAL A 714 31.56 2.16 37.40
C VAL A 714 33.01 1.91 37.08
N ILE A 715 33.28 1.13 36.05
CA ILE A 715 34.65 0.81 35.60
C ILE A 715 34.86 1.30 34.18
N PHE A 716 35.90 2.10 34.01
CA PHE A 716 36.37 2.62 32.73
C PHE A 716 37.72 1.98 32.39
N SER A 717 37.80 1.33 31.23
CA SER A 717 39.06 0.87 30.67
C SER A 717 39.77 2.00 29.94
N LYS A 718 41.09 2.16 30.20
CA LYS A 718 41.90 3.16 29.49
C LYS A 718 42.09 2.89 27.98
N GLN A 719 41.65 1.69 27.53
CA GLN A 719 41.72 1.28 26.11
C GLN A 719 40.37 1.06 25.45
N LYS A 720 39.27 0.96 26.21
CA LYS A 720 37.97 0.53 25.71
C LYS A 720 36.78 1.44 26.10
N GLY A 721 37.04 2.50 26.91
CA GLY A 721 35.96 3.34 27.44
C GLY A 721 35.21 2.69 28.60
N LEU A 722 33.89 2.95 28.69
CA LEU A 722 33.01 2.41 29.73
C LEU A 722 32.79 0.90 29.50
N VAL A 723 33.19 0.08 30.48
CA VAL A 723 33.17 -1.39 30.41
C VAL A 723 32.26 -2.07 31.42
N SER A 724 31.91 -1.40 32.53
CA SER A 724 31.01 -1.96 33.55
C SER A 724 30.28 -0.82 34.26
N TYR A 725 29.00 -0.97 34.44
CA TYR A 725 28.15 -0.12 35.25
C TYR A 725 27.31 -1.01 36.16
N ARG A 726 27.59 -0.99 37.44
CA ARG A 726 26.85 -1.74 38.46
C ARG A 726 26.11 -0.80 39.38
N TYR A 727 24.83 -1.07 39.61
CA TYR A 727 23.98 -0.38 40.56
C TYR A 727 23.25 -1.41 41.41
N HIS A 728 23.23 -1.27 42.72
CA HIS A 728 22.74 -2.28 43.67
C HIS A 728 23.26 -3.71 43.40
N GLN A 729 24.54 -3.85 42.99
CA GLN A 729 25.24 -5.08 42.59
C GLN A 729 24.82 -5.68 41.24
N GLU A 730 23.77 -5.19 40.61
CA GLU A 730 23.34 -5.62 39.26
C GLU A 730 24.25 -4.96 38.19
N GLU A 731 24.70 -5.75 37.26
CA GLU A 731 25.46 -5.28 36.08
C GLU A 731 24.53 -4.95 34.93
N TYR A 732 24.73 -3.81 34.28
CA TYR A 732 23.92 -3.34 33.14
C TYR A 732 24.65 -3.51 31.82
N ILE A 733 25.95 -3.30 31.78
CA ILE A 733 26.76 -3.28 30.55
C ILE A 733 27.28 -4.69 30.25
N ARG A 734 26.92 -5.23 29.11
CA ARG A 734 27.40 -6.55 28.66
C ARG A 734 28.69 -6.46 27.84
N VAL A 735 28.80 -5.40 27.01
CA VAL A 735 29.94 -5.14 26.12
C VAL A 735 30.31 -3.66 26.23
N PRO A 736 31.63 -3.31 26.18
CA PRO A 736 32.06 -1.91 26.23
C PRO A 736 31.26 -0.98 25.30
N VAL A 737 30.79 0.13 25.88
CA VAL A 737 30.07 1.17 25.09
C VAL A 737 31.01 1.80 24.08
N LYS A 738 30.55 2.01 22.88
CA LYS A 738 31.33 2.56 21.76
C LYS A 738 30.59 3.61 20.94
N PRO A 739 31.32 4.57 20.35
CA PRO A 739 30.74 5.44 19.33
C PRO A 739 30.18 4.63 18.15
N ASN A 740 29.09 5.11 17.57
CA ASN A 740 28.44 4.53 16.40
C ASN A 740 28.01 5.64 15.44
N PHE A 741 28.32 5.48 14.17
CA PHE A 741 28.00 6.41 13.07
C PHE A 741 27.27 5.73 11.94
N PHE A 742 26.90 4.48 12.13
CA PHE A 742 26.32 3.61 11.11
C PHE A 742 24.94 3.09 11.56
N ARG A 743 24.03 2.98 10.62
CA ARG A 743 22.75 2.25 10.73
C ARG A 743 22.70 1.12 9.71
N ALA A 744 21.87 0.12 9.92
CA ALA A 744 21.59 -0.87 8.89
C ALA A 744 20.93 -0.20 7.70
N SER A 745 21.27 -0.64 6.48
CA SER A 745 20.75 -0.08 5.24
C SER A 745 19.24 -0.31 5.14
N THR A 746 18.46 0.73 4.84
CA THR A 746 17.08 0.59 4.36
C THR A 746 17.10 0.16 2.89
N ASN A 747 15.97 -0.26 2.33
CA ASN A 747 15.86 -0.54 0.89
C ASN A 747 16.27 0.68 0.05
N ASN A 748 15.85 1.89 0.42
CA ASN A 748 16.27 3.13 -0.24
C ASN A 748 17.78 3.34 -0.15
N ASP A 749 18.38 3.05 1.00
CA ASP A 749 19.83 3.15 1.21
C ASP A 749 20.59 2.18 0.29
N VAL A 750 20.14 0.92 0.16
CA VAL A 750 20.79 -0.12 -0.67
C VAL A 750 20.89 0.35 -2.13
N GLU A 751 19.77 0.75 -2.71
CA GLU A 751 19.73 1.18 -4.13
C GLU A 751 20.48 2.49 -4.35
N ASN A 752 20.59 3.35 -3.35
CA ASN A 752 21.40 4.55 -3.36
C ASN A 752 22.91 4.28 -3.13
N LYS A 753 23.32 3.02 -3.17
CA LYS A 753 24.73 2.58 -2.99
C LYS A 753 25.30 2.93 -1.61
N TYR A 754 24.48 2.89 -0.57
CA TYR A 754 24.82 3.23 0.82
C TYR A 754 26.07 2.48 1.31
N GLY A 755 26.13 1.18 1.14
CA GLY A 755 27.24 0.35 1.59
C GLY A 755 28.60 0.78 1.01
N TYR A 756 28.61 1.31 -0.23
CA TYR A 756 29.79 1.89 -0.83
C TYR A 756 30.04 3.33 -0.35
N ARG A 757 29.02 4.17 -0.35
CA ARG A 757 29.13 5.59 -0.04
C ARG A 757 29.51 5.85 1.42
N TYR A 758 28.94 5.08 2.34
CA TYR A 758 29.10 5.28 3.79
C TYR A 758 29.99 4.23 4.46
N GLY A 759 30.73 3.44 3.68
CA GLY A 759 31.64 2.42 4.20
C GLY A 759 32.73 2.96 5.15
N GLU A 760 33.12 4.24 5.00
CA GLU A 760 34.04 4.92 5.90
C GLU A 760 33.45 5.06 7.32
N TRP A 761 32.15 5.38 7.43
CA TRP A 761 31.44 5.49 8.71
C TRP A 761 31.22 4.13 9.39
N LEU A 762 30.99 3.09 8.60
CA LEU A 762 30.97 1.70 9.09
C LEU A 762 32.33 1.35 9.68
N THR A 763 33.41 1.65 8.96
CA THR A 763 34.79 1.39 9.41
C THR A 763 35.11 2.19 10.68
N ALA A 764 34.70 3.45 10.74
CA ALA A 764 34.88 4.28 11.94
C ALA A 764 34.14 3.70 13.14
N SER A 765 32.88 3.24 12.95
CA SER A 765 32.09 2.62 14.03
C SER A 765 32.67 1.31 14.55
N LEU A 766 33.28 0.50 13.67
CA LEU A 766 33.86 -0.79 14.05
C LEU A 766 35.25 -0.65 14.69
N TYR A 767 36.07 0.28 14.21
CA TYR A 767 37.52 0.33 14.48
C TYR A 767 37.96 1.65 15.10
N ALA A 768 37.05 2.49 15.62
CA ALA A 768 37.43 3.69 16.39
C ALA A 768 38.46 3.35 17.48
N LYS A 769 39.58 4.03 17.46
CA LYS A 769 40.67 3.79 18.40
C LYS A 769 40.54 4.69 19.61
N CYS A 770 40.13 4.08 20.73
CA CYS A 770 39.97 4.74 22.01
C CYS A 770 41.32 5.12 22.65
N GLN A 771 41.44 6.34 23.10
CA GLN A 771 42.58 6.85 23.87
C GLN A 771 42.09 7.52 25.12
N PHE A 772 42.52 7.02 26.28
CA PHE A 772 42.27 7.68 27.56
C PHE A 772 43.12 8.95 27.68
N VAL A 773 42.48 10.06 28.02
CA VAL A 773 43.16 11.35 28.21
C VAL A 773 43.51 11.54 29.69
N ARG A 774 42.49 11.55 30.55
CA ARG A 774 42.69 11.73 32.00
C ARG A 774 41.44 11.41 32.82
N ALA A 775 41.62 11.27 34.12
CA ALA A 775 40.55 11.25 35.11
C ALA A 775 40.69 12.48 36.03
N VAL A 776 39.68 13.37 36.03
CA VAL A 776 39.64 14.54 36.94
C VAL A 776 38.77 14.17 38.13
N LYS A 777 39.40 14.15 39.32
CA LYS A 777 38.78 13.69 40.57
C LYS A 777 38.31 14.91 41.37
N GLU A 778 37.06 14.91 41.74
CA GLU A 778 36.45 15.88 42.63
C GLU A 778 35.89 15.16 43.88
N GLU A 779 35.38 15.88 44.84
CA GLU A 779 34.85 15.30 46.09
C GLU A 779 33.55 14.52 45.80
N THR A 780 32.69 15.04 44.95
CA THR A 780 31.36 14.53 44.65
C THR A 780 31.18 13.98 43.22
N SER A 781 32.26 14.04 42.40
CA SER A 781 32.23 13.57 40.99
C SER A 781 33.60 13.11 40.50
N CYS A 782 33.58 12.39 39.39
CA CYS A 782 34.80 12.07 38.65
C CYS A 782 34.52 12.20 37.15
N LYS A 783 35.28 13.03 36.47
CA LYS A 783 35.21 13.23 35.03
C LYS A 783 36.26 12.40 34.31
N ILE A 784 35.84 11.54 33.40
CA ILE A 784 36.70 10.64 32.61
C ILE A 784 36.65 11.11 31.14
N GLU A 785 37.82 11.50 30.62
CA GLU A 785 37.92 12.05 29.26
C GLU A 785 38.64 11.09 28.32
N TYR A 786 38.04 10.88 27.14
CA TYR A 786 38.58 10.09 26.05
C TYR A 786 38.62 10.89 24.77
N THR A 787 39.56 10.52 23.90
CA THR A 787 39.51 10.83 22.48
C THR A 787 39.45 9.55 21.66
N TYR A 788 38.82 9.63 20.50
CA TYR A 788 38.84 8.51 19.56
C TYR A 788 39.38 9.00 18.20
N ASP A 789 40.35 8.23 17.70
CA ASP A 789 40.85 8.34 16.35
C ASP A 789 39.93 7.51 15.46
N LEU A 790 39.32 8.14 14.42
CA LEU A 790 38.37 7.53 13.53
C LEU A 790 39.05 7.19 12.20
N PRO A 791 39.27 5.89 11.89
CA PRO A 791 39.94 5.48 10.67
C PRO A 791 39.30 6.06 9.41
N HIS A 792 40.10 6.53 8.45
CA HIS A 792 39.75 7.06 7.17
C HIS A 792 39.01 8.42 7.16
N LEU A 793 38.66 8.99 8.31
CA LEU A 793 37.90 10.26 8.38
C LEU A 793 38.80 11.50 8.62
N GLY A 794 40.10 11.36 8.50
CA GLY A 794 41.10 12.43 8.69
C GLY A 794 41.63 12.51 10.10
N ASP A 795 42.29 13.63 10.46
CA ASP A 795 43.01 13.81 11.74
C ASP A 795 42.11 14.36 12.86
N GLU A 796 40.85 14.66 12.60
CA GLU A 796 39.91 15.18 13.59
C GLU A 796 39.54 14.09 14.60
N LEU A 797 39.68 14.39 15.89
CA LEU A 797 39.34 13.46 16.95
C LEU A 797 37.90 13.63 17.43
N LEU A 798 37.28 12.51 17.75
CA LEU A 798 36.04 12.50 18.52
C LEU A 798 36.41 12.64 20.02
N TYR A 799 35.66 13.45 20.74
CA TYR A 799 35.77 13.66 22.18
C TYR A 799 34.57 13.02 22.87
N LEU A 800 34.86 12.17 23.88
CA LEU A 800 33.85 11.51 24.72
C LEU A 800 34.21 11.65 26.18
N THR A 801 33.30 12.23 26.94
CA THR A 801 33.47 12.49 28.35
C THR A 801 32.35 11.81 29.14
N TYR A 802 32.71 11.18 30.25
CA TYR A 802 31.77 10.66 31.25
C TYR A 802 32.01 11.38 32.58
N THR A 803 30.95 11.95 33.16
CA THR A 803 30.99 12.53 34.50
C THR A 803 30.15 11.67 35.45
N VAL A 804 30.79 11.00 36.39
CA VAL A 804 30.12 10.10 37.35
C VAL A 804 29.93 10.85 38.66
N TYR A 805 28.69 10.94 39.12
CA TYR A 805 28.32 11.58 40.38
C TYR A 805 28.15 10.58 41.54
N GLY A 806 28.12 11.11 42.77
CA GLY A 806 28.11 10.31 43.99
C GLY A 806 26.84 9.49 44.26
N ASP A 807 25.79 9.70 43.50
CA ASP A 807 24.55 8.91 43.50
C ASP A 807 24.49 7.87 42.37
N GLY A 808 25.54 7.74 41.57
CA GLY A 808 25.64 6.79 40.49
C GLY A 808 25.14 7.31 39.13
N LYS A 809 24.63 8.54 39.02
CA LYS A 809 24.34 9.20 37.76
C LYS A 809 25.61 9.37 36.95
N VAL A 810 25.53 9.06 35.65
CA VAL A 810 26.61 9.24 34.68
C VAL A 810 26.11 10.17 33.58
N GLU A 811 26.66 11.36 33.51
CA GLU A 811 26.49 12.28 32.40
C GLU A 811 27.47 11.92 31.26
N VAL A 812 27.02 12.00 30.03
CA VAL A 812 27.76 11.65 28.83
C VAL A 812 27.76 12.85 27.90
N ASP A 813 28.93 13.31 27.50
CA ASP A 813 29.15 14.35 26.52
C ASP A 813 30.00 13.78 25.38
N MET A 814 29.45 13.77 24.15
CA MET A 814 30.19 13.34 22.97
C MET A 814 30.16 14.45 21.92
N SER A 815 31.31 14.76 21.32
CA SER A 815 31.37 15.76 20.24
C SER A 815 32.38 15.39 19.16
N TYR A 816 32.00 15.74 17.91
CA TYR A 816 32.82 15.54 16.71
C TYR A 816 32.59 16.63 15.69
N GLN A 817 33.65 17.05 15.01
CA GLN A 817 33.61 17.99 13.90
C GLN A 817 33.96 17.25 12.61
N PRO A 818 32.98 16.89 11.73
CA PRO A 818 33.27 16.30 10.43
C PRO A 818 34.10 17.24 9.56
N LEU A 819 34.99 16.69 8.73
CA LEU A 819 35.67 17.47 7.71
C LEU A 819 34.69 17.81 6.56
N ALA A 820 34.88 18.96 5.92
CA ALA A 820 34.07 19.36 4.78
C ALA A 820 34.16 18.39 3.57
N SER A 821 35.27 17.64 3.47
CA SER A 821 35.49 16.61 2.44
C SER A 821 34.82 15.27 2.75
N ASN A 822 34.35 15.01 3.99
CA ASN A 822 33.70 13.75 4.33
C ASN A 822 32.31 13.70 3.69
N ILE A 823 31.87 12.50 3.38
CA ILE A 823 30.48 12.26 3.01
C ILE A 823 29.56 12.48 4.23
N GLU A 824 28.28 12.71 4.02
CA GLU A 824 27.29 12.87 5.07
C GLU A 824 27.32 11.68 6.04
N MET A 825 27.16 11.94 7.34
CA MET A 825 27.20 10.91 8.38
C MET A 825 25.80 10.28 8.54
N PRO A 826 25.67 8.95 8.51
CA PRO A 826 24.37 8.29 8.68
C PRO A 826 23.73 8.47 10.05
N ALA A 827 24.53 8.41 11.11
CA ALA A 827 24.09 8.59 12.49
C ALA A 827 25.23 9.14 13.34
N PHE A 828 24.92 9.86 14.42
CA PHE A 828 25.90 10.29 15.41
C PHE A 828 25.46 9.89 16.81
N GLY A 829 26.07 8.85 17.38
CA GLY A 829 25.62 8.31 18.66
C GLY A 829 26.53 7.32 19.33
N LEU A 830 25.96 6.65 20.31
CA LEU A 830 26.60 5.60 21.13
C LEU A 830 25.79 4.31 21.06
N LEU A 831 26.51 3.18 21.00
CA LEU A 831 25.95 1.84 21.03
C LEU A 831 26.19 1.21 22.40
N PHE A 832 25.10 0.91 23.11
CA PHE A 832 25.10 0.12 24.35
C PHE A 832 24.63 -1.29 24.03
N GLN A 833 25.29 -2.29 24.60
CA GLN A 833 24.83 -3.67 24.58
C GLN A 833 24.58 -4.09 26.04
N LEU A 834 23.31 -4.22 26.37
CA LEU A 834 22.80 -4.57 27.68
C LEU A 834 22.48 -6.08 27.74
N TYR A 835 22.19 -6.56 28.93
CA TYR A 835 21.75 -7.95 29.11
C TYR A 835 20.34 -8.15 28.53
N LYS A 836 20.06 -9.35 28.06
CA LYS A 836 18.78 -9.71 27.35
C LYS A 836 17.54 -9.49 28.22
N ASP A 837 17.68 -9.61 29.56
CA ASP A 837 16.55 -9.39 30.48
C ASP A 837 16.02 -7.93 30.48
N MET A 838 16.80 -7.00 29.96
CA MET A 838 16.39 -5.59 29.74
C MET A 838 15.42 -5.49 28.54
N GLU A 839 14.19 -5.98 28.72
CA GLU A 839 13.25 -6.29 27.62
C GLU A 839 12.12 -5.29 27.46
N ARG A 840 11.71 -4.59 28.51
CA ARG A 840 10.59 -3.64 28.42
C ARG A 840 11.10 -2.21 28.44
N VAL A 841 10.63 -1.40 27.52
CA VAL A 841 10.97 0.02 27.37
C VAL A 841 9.74 0.87 27.65
N SER A 842 9.87 1.83 28.58
CA SER A 842 8.93 2.94 28.76
C SER A 842 9.65 4.23 28.40
N TYR A 843 9.06 5.10 27.60
CA TYR A 843 9.76 6.33 27.20
C TYR A 843 8.81 7.54 27.11
N TYR A 844 9.38 8.73 27.24
CA TYR A 844 8.74 10.01 26.96
C TYR A 844 9.44 10.63 25.76
N GLY A 845 8.74 10.68 24.62
CA GLY A 845 9.26 11.09 23.34
C GLY A 845 8.20 11.01 22.25
N PHE A 846 8.58 11.14 20.99
CA PHE A 846 7.66 10.98 19.86
C PHE A 846 7.32 9.51 19.61
N GLY A 847 6.02 9.23 19.40
CA GLY A 847 5.50 7.88 19.18
C GLY A 847 4.03 7.87 18.76
N PRO A 848 3.32 6.74 18.90
CA PRO A 848 3.81 5.44 19.41
C PRO A 848 4.70 4.66 18.43
N GLU A 849 4.51 4.82 17.10
CA GLU A 849 5.23 4.08 16.07
C GLU A 849 6.67 4.60 15.92
N GLU A 850 7.53 3.77 15.28
CA GLU A 850 8.87 4.22 14.90
C GLU A 850 8.81 5.45 14.01
N ASN A 851 9.71 6.38 14.21
CA ASN A 851 9.73 7.63 13.47
C ASN A 851 11.18 8.13 13.27
N TYR A 852 11.35 8.93 12.23
CA TYR A 852 12.63 9.46 11.78
C TYR A 852 12.48 10.95 11.47
N ILE A 853 13.56 11.69 11.35
CA ILE A 853 13.52 13.15 11.17
C ILE A 853 12.75 13.61 9.93
N ASP A 854 12.60 12.77 8.92
CA ASP A 854 11.80 13.01 7.70
C ASP A 854 10.43 12.31 7.73
N ARG A 855 10.14 11.52 8.79
CA ARG A 855 8.88 10.78 8.96
C ARG A 855 8.43 10.83 10.42
N ASN A 856 8.04 11.97 10.91
CA ASN A 856 7.59 12.18 12.29
C ASN A 856 6.41 13.15 12.44
N LYS A 857 5.80 13.59 11.34
CA LYS A 857 4.64 14.49 11.40
C LYS A 857 3.44 13.85 12.07
N GLY A 858 3.26 12.55 11.86
CA GLY A 858 2.20 11.79 12.50
C GLY A 858 2.51 11.36 13.94
N ALA A 859 3.74 11.56 14.43
CA ALA A 859 4.13 11.20 15.79
C ALA A 859 3.76 12.31 16.78
N MET A 860 3.46 11.95 18.02
CA MET A 860 3.11 12.88 19.10
C MET A 860 4.02 12.67 20.31
N LEU A 861 4.39 13.76 20.97
CA LEU A 861 5.10 13.71 22.24
C LEU A 861 4.19 13.14 23.32
N GLY A 862 4.59 12.01 23.90
CA GLY A 862 3.78 11.31 24.89
C GLY A 862 4.60 10.24 25.63
N ARG A 863 3.95 9.54 26.55
CA ARG A 863 4.53 8.39 27.26
C ARG A 863 4.04 7.11 26.62
N TYR A 864 4.95 6.27 26.20
CA TYR A 864 4.69 5.02 25.49
C TYR A 864 5.52 3.87 26.08
N ASP A 865 5.01 2.65 25.89
CA ASP A 865 5.66 1.41 26.29
C ASP A 865 5.76 0.44 25.12
N TYR A 866 6.85 -0.31 25.02
CA TYR A 866 6.99 -1.44 24.11
C TYR A 866 7.96 -2.49 24.67
N ASN A 867 7.90 -3.72 24.11
CA ASN A 867 8.92 -4.72 24.35
C ASN A 867 9.98 -4.65 23.25
N VAL A 868 11.24 -4.86 23.60
CA VAL A 868 12.37 -4.85 22.67
C VAL A 868 12.15 -5.84 21.52
N THR A 869 11.60 -7.04 21.82
CA THR A 869 11.24 -8.04 20.82
C THR A 869 10.25 -7.49 19.78
N ASP A 870 9.26 -6.70 20.20
CA ASP A 870 8.21 -6.17 19.32
C ASP A 870 8.67 -4.94 18.52
N ASN A 871 9.78 -4.31 18.90
CA ASN A 871 10.29 -3.10 18.27
C ASN A 871 11.11 -3.36 16.99
N CYS A 872 11.46 -4.62 16.71
CA CYS A 872 12.05 -5.01 15.44
C CYS A 872 10.94 -5.14 14.38
N THR A 873 10.73 -4.08 13.64
CA THR A 873 9.70 -4.04 12.59
C THR A 873 9.96 -5.12 11.53
N PRO A 874 8.98 -6.00 11.24
CA PRO A 874 9.21 -7.16 10.37
C PRO A 874 9.10 -6.81 8.88
N TYR A 875 9.88 -5.81 8.42
CA TYR A 875 10.08 -5.58 7.00
C TYR A 875 10.60 -6.84 6.32
N LEU A 876 10.26 -7.09 5.07
CA LEU A 876 10.65 -8.34 4.39
C LEU A 876 12.17 -8.57 4.42
N TYR A 877 12.92 -7.51 4.24
CA TYR A 877 14.37 -7.49 4.38
C TYR A 877 14.76 -6.84 5.72
N PRO A 878 15.52 -7.51 6.63
CA PRO A 878 15.98 -6.89 7.86
C PRO A 878 16.80 -5.63 7.59
N GLN A 879 16.43 -4.54 8.25
CA GLN A 879 16.98 -3.21 7.99
C GLN A 879 16.88 -2.32 9.22
N GLU A 880 17.32 -1.07 9.13
CA GLU A 880 17.10 -0.06 10.17
C GLU A 880 15.63 0.02 10.54
N CYS A 881 15.33 -0.05 11.83
CA CYS A 881 13.97 0.03 12.37
C CYS A 881 13.96 0.40 13.85
N GLY A 882 12.76 0.70 14.37
CA GLY A 882 12.52 0.87 15.80
C GLY A 882 13.00 2.19 16.38
N ASN A 883 13.41 3.19 15.59
CA ASN A 883 13.86 4.49 16.09
C ASN A 883 12.72 5.33 16.66
N ARG A 884 13.02 6.17 17.63
CA ARG A 884 12.15 7.21 18.20
C ARG A 884 12.90 8.53 18.25
N THR A 885 12.27 9.62 17.79
CA THR A 885 12.82 10.98 17.83
C THR A 885 12.27 11.77 19.02
N HIS A 886 12.89 12.89 19.34
CA HIS A 886 12.48 13.81 20.41
C HIS A 886 12.27 13.10 21.75
N VAL A 887 13.18 12.17 22.08
CA VAL A 887 13.15 11.42 23.34
C VAL A 887 13.80 12.24 24.44
N LYS A 888 13.16 12.28 25.60
CA LYS A 888 13.60 13.02 26.79
C LYS A 888 13.90 12.11 27.98
N GLU A 889 13.15 11.03 28.11
CA GLU A 889 13.28 10.07 29.20
C GLU A 889 13.06 8.64 28.69
N VAL A 890 13.87 7.70 29.15
CA VAL A 890 13.71 6.27 28.85
C VAL A 890 13.95 5.45 30.11
N LEU A 891 13.07 4.51 30.36
CA LEU A 891 13.22 3.48 31.39
C LEU A 891 13.29 2.12 30.71
N ILE A 892 14.43 1.43 30.85
CA ILE A 892 14.60 0.07 30.36
C ILE A 892 14.55 -0.88 31.53
N HIS A 893 13.54 -1.72 31.57
CA HIS A 893 13.28 -2.61 32.70
C HIS A 893 13.83 -4.01 32.45
N GLY A 894 14.63 -4.51 33.38
CA GLY A 894 15.02 -5.91 33.51
C GLY A 894 14.29 -6.60 34.66
N GLU A 895 14.70 -7.84 34.99
CA GLU A 895 14.05 -8.62 36.06
C GLU A 895 14.13 -7.93 37.45
N ASN A 896 15.28 -7.38 37.79
CA ASN A 896 15.52 -6.78 39.10
C ASN A 896 16.22 -5.41 39.02
N LYS A 897 16.21 -4.78 37.88
CA LYS A 897 16.95 -3.55 37.61
C LYS A 897 16.22 -2.71 36.56
N VAL A 898 16.38 -1.42 36.67
CA VAL A 898 15.89 -0.45 35.70
C VAL A 898 17.04 0.49 35.33
N LEU A 899 17.21 0.77 34.05
CA LEU A 899 18.12 1.78 33.56
C LEU A 899 17.30 3.00 33.14
N LEU A 900 17.48 4.10 33.86
CA LEU A 900 16.92 5.40 33.48
C LEU A 900 17.91 6.12 32.57
N LEU A 901 17.41 6.72 31.46
CA LEU A 901 18.14 7.67 30.64
C LEU A 901 17.36 8.97 30.59
N GLU A 902 18.05 10.09 30.65
CA GLU A 902 17.48 11.43 30.60
C GLU A 902 18.32 12.34 29.70
N GLY A 903 17.65 13.20 28.91
CA GLY A 903 18.30 14.21 28.07
C GLY A 903 17.28 15.24 27.59
N ASP A 904 17.76 16.32 27.01
CA ASP A 904 16.84 17.38 26.52
C ASP A 904 16.14 16.98 25.23
N ASP A 905 16.87 16.33 24.32
CA ASP A 905 16.40 15.89 23.01
C ASP A 905 17.42 14.92 22.40
N PHE A 906 17.05 13.67 22.19
CA PHE A 906 17.88 12.68 21.51
C PHE A 906 17.01 11.67 20.75
N GLU A 907 17.63 10.86 19.90
CA GLU A 907 16.97 9.75 19.23
C GLU A 907 17.42 8.43 19.84
N MET A 908 16.54 7.44 19.85
CA MET A 908 16.91 6.13 20.35
C MET A 908 16.20 4.99 19.64
N SER A 909 16.88 3.84 19.56
CA SER A 909 16.26 2.54 19.31
C SER A 909 16.74 1.50 20.31
N ALA A 910 15.85 0.57 20.68
CA ALA A 910 16.21 -0.59 21.51
C ALA A 910 15.74 -1.86 20.77
N LEU A 911 16.69 -2.69 20.35
CA LEU A 911 16.47 -3.91 19.58
C LEU A 911 17.28 -5.07 20.19
N HIS A 912 17.06 -6.30 19.74
CA HIS A 912 17.95 -7.42 20.10
C HIS A 912 19.22 -7.50 19.24
N TYR A 913 19.26 -6.74 18.16
CA TYR A 913 20.28 -6.82 17.12
C TYR A 913 21.07 -5.53 17.00
N THR A 914 22.34 -5.66 16.75
CA THR A 914 23.18 -4.53 16.36
C THR A 914 22.87 -4.12 14.93
N PRO A 915 23.14 -2.86 14.51
CA PRO A 915 23.04 -2.47 13.10
C PRO A 915 23.81 -3.39 12.15
N TYR A 916 24.91 -3.99 12.65
CA TYR A 916 25.74 -4.90 11.85
C TYR A 916 25.13 -6.29 11.67
N GLU A 917 24.36 -6.78 12.63
CA GLU A 917 23.61 -8.05 12.51
C GLU A 917 22.44 -7.89 11.56
N LEU A 918 21.73 -6.77 11.62
CA LEU A 918 20.66 -6.45 10.69
C LEU A 918 21.19 -6.32 9.25
N GLU A 919 22.30 -5.59 9.04
CA GLU A 919 22.93 -5.38 7.73
C GLU A 919 23.35 -6.68 7.03
N ASN A 920 23.70 -7.71 7.78
CA ASN A 920 24.19 -8.97 7.23
C ASN A 920 23.09 -10.03 6.98
N ALA A 921 21.87 -9.79 7.43
CA ALA A 921 20.75 -10.72 7.25
C ALA A 921 19.92 -10.35 6.00
N ARG A 922 19.48 -11.35 5.26
CA ARG A 922 18.56 -11.23 4.13
C ARG A 922 17.12 -11.58 4.54
N HIS A 923 16.97 -12.43 5.56
CA HIS A 923 15.70 -12.87 6.12
C HIS A 923 15.78 -12.81 7.65
N HIS A 924 14.63 -12.66 8.30
CA HIS A 924 14.55 -12.61 9.77
C HIS A 924 15.02 -13.91 10.44
N ASP A 925 14.90 -15.06 9.77
CA ASP A 925 15.37 -16.35 10.28
C ASP A 925 16.91 -16.54 10.18
N GLU A 926 17.62 -15.63 9.54
CA GLU A 926 19.08 -15.55 9.53
C GLU A 926 19.64 -14.73 10.69
N LEU A 927 18.81 -13.95 11.37
CA LEU A 927 19.21 -13.21 12.56
C LEU A 927 19.54 -14.18 13.70
N PRO A 928 20.55 -13.88 14.55
CA PRO A 928 20.89 -14.75 15.68
C PRO A 928 19.73 -14.82 16.69
N GLU A 929 19.68 -15.90 17.48
CA GLU A 929 18.80 -15.90 18.63
C GLU A 929 19.08 -14.69 19.52
N ALA A 930 18.02 -14.02 20.00
CA ALA A 930 18.13 -12.87 20.88
C ALA A 930 18.96 -13.22 22.13
N TYR A 931 20.08 -12.55 22.34
CA TYR A 931 21.01 -12.80 23.44
C TYR A 931 21.42 -11.53 24.23
N GLN A 932 20.93 -10.37 23.80
CA GLN A 932 21.21 -9.07 24.35
C GLN A 932 20.09 -8.08 24.02
N THR A 933 20.14 -6.90 24.64
CA THR A 933 19.40 -5.72 24.23
C THR A 933 20.41 -4.68 23.77
N VAL A 934 20.26 -4.23 22.54
CA VAL A 934 21.10 -3.22 21.89
C VAL A 934 20.35 -1.90 21.92
N LEU A 935 20.94 -0.92 22.59
CA LEU A 935 20.42 0.43 22.69
C LEU A 935 21.31 1.36 21.88
N CYS A 936 20.78 1.95 20.83
CA CYS A 936 21.42 3.04 20.12
C CYS A 936 20.86 4.36 20.66
N ILE A 937 21.74 5.27 21.07
CA ILE A 937 21.39 6.62 21.50
C ILE A 937 22.11 7.58 20.58
N ASN A 938 21.34 8.34 19.81
CA ASN A 938 21.89 9.23 18.81
C ASN A 938 21.51 10.70 19.12
N GLU A 939 22.40 11.64 18.77
CA GLU A 939 21.96 13.02 18.59
C GLU A 939 20.90 13.07 17.49
N LYS A 940 21.24 12.50 16.35
CA LYS A 940 20.39 12.34 15.16
C LYS A 940 20.86 11.18 14.31
N GLN A 941 19.94 10.67 13.48
CA GLN A 941 20.30 9.91 12.30
C GLN A 941 19.62 10.51 11.05
N MET A 942 20.16 10.24 9.87
CA MET A 942 19.59 10.75 8.63
C MET A 942 18.21 10.13 8.36
N GLY A 943 17.37 10.86 7.63
CA GLY A 943 16.04 10.41 7.21
C GLY A 943 16.09 9.12 6.40
N VAL A 944 14.94 8.45 6.29
CA VAL A 944 14.79 7.16 5.58
C VAL A 944 14.52 7.32 4.08
N ALA A 945 14.32 8.55 3.57
CA ALA A 945 13.94 8.86 2.19
C ALA A 945 12.56 8.25 1.81
N GLY A 946 12.19 8.30 0.55
CA GLY A 946 10.90 7.74 0.12
C GLY A 946 10.33 8.29 -1.17
N ASP A 947 11.07 9.11 -1.93
CA ASP A 947 10.59 9.56 -3.25
C ASP A 947 10.51 8.39 -4.24
N ASP A 948 11.58 7.62 -4.35
CA ASP A 948 11.68 6.36 -5.07
C ASP A 948 12.65 5.40 -4.33
N THR A 949 12.80 4.14 -4.81
CA THR A 949 13.74 3.16 -4.24
C THR A 949 14.79 2.71 -5.26
N TRP A 950 15.06 3.46 -6.33
CA TRP A 950 16.08 3.14 -7.35
C TRP A 950 17.13 4.24 -7.53
N GLY A 951 17.25 5.17 -6.58
CA GLY A 951 18.34 6.13 -6.57
C GLY A 951 18.05 7.46 -5.90
N ALA A 952 16.81 7.74 -5.47
CA ALA A 952 16.47 8.92 -4.70
C ALA A 952 17.26 8.94 -3.38
N LYS A 953 17.78 10.11 -3.06
CA LYS A 953 18.49 10.33 -1.80
C LYS A 953 17.55 10.94 -0.79
N THR A 954 17.88 10.74 0.49
CA THR A 954 17.32 11.55 1.57
C THR A 954 17.46 13.03 1.22
N HIS A 955 16.39 13.83 1.40
CA HIS A 955 16.41 15.25 1.16
C HIS A 955 17.48 15.96 2.01
N GLU A 956 18.13 17.01 1.46
CA GLU A 956 19.31 17.64 2.09
C GLU A 956 19.04 18.11 3.53
N GLU A 957 17.85 18.59 3.83
CA GLU A 957 17.45 19.06 5.15
C GLU A 957 17.31 17.93 6.20
N PHE A 958 17.26 16.67 5.76
CA PHE A 958 17.17 15.47 6.61
C PHE A 958 18.45 14.66 6.61
N LEU A 959 19.53 15.23 6.12
CA LEU A 959 20.89 14.71 6.30
C LEU A 959 21.51 15.33 7.56
N LEU A 960 22.47 14.61 8.16
CA LEU A 960 23.29 15.22 9.18
C LEU A 960 24.23 16.23 8.51
N ASP A 961 24.23 17.44 9.01
CA ASP A 961 25.04 18.50 8.46
C ASP A 961 26.56 18.30 8.78
N LYS A 962 27.41 19.17 8.22
CA LYS A 962 28.86 19.14 8.46
C LYS A 962 29.28 20.08 9.59
N ASN A 963 28.34 20.55 10.39
CA ASN A 963 28.62 21.29 11.60
C ASN A 963 29.16 20.38 12.71
N LYS A 964 29.53 20.99 13.82
CA LYS A 964 29.93 20.22 14.98
C LYS A 964 28.73 19.52 15.61
N HIS A 965 28.80 18.21 15.67
CA HIS A 965 27.82 17.36 16.37
C HIS A 965 28.10 17.32 17.86
N TYR A 966 27.00 17.26 18.63
CA TYR A 966 27.09 17.22 20.09
C TYR A 966 25.92 16.38 20.66
N LEU A 967 26.24 15.25 21.28
CA LEU A 967 25.29 14.42 22.01
C LEU A 967 25.52 14.58 23.53
N HIS A 968 24.43 14.94 24.23
CA HIS A 968 24.41 15.02 25.68
C HIS A 968 23.22 14.24 26.26
N PHE A 969 23.48 13.36 27.22
CA PHE A 969 22.45 12.69 27.99
C PHE A 969 23.03 12.18 29.31
N ALA A 970 22.18 11.74 30.22
CA ALA A 970 22.60 11.07 31.45
C ALA A 970 21.93 9.72 31.59
N PHE A 971 22.55 8.79 32.30
CA PHE A 971 21.93 7.54 32.70
C PHE A 971 22.19 7.17 34.13
N LYS A 972 21.29 6.38 34.74
CA LYS A 972 21.37 5.91 36.09
C LYS A 972 20.64 4.58 36.26
N GLY A 973 21.20 3.67 37.07
CA GLY A 973 20.49 2.49 37.53
C GLY A 973 19.49 2.83 38.63
N GLU A 974 18.36 2.14 38.67
CA GLU A 974 17.31 2.24 39.69
C GLU A 974 16.98 0.87 40.31
#